data_d54edfd820c36231b084497ff0aee27c
#
_entry.id   d54edfd820c36231b084497ff0aee27c
#
_cell.length_a   1.000
_cell.length_b   1.000
_cell.length_c   1.000
_cell.angle_alpha   90.00
_cell.angle_beta   90.00
_cell.angle_gamma   90.00
#
_symmetry.space_group_name_H-M   'P 1'
#
loop_
_entity.id
_entity.type
_entity.pdbx_description
1 polymer ?
#
loop_
_entity_poly.entity_id
_entity_poly.type
_entity_poly.pdbx_seq_one_letter_code
_entity_poly.pdbx_strand_id
1 'polypeptide(L)'
;GRMSILYVTPLRALNRDIDRRLEGIAGVLGLTVGLRHGDTPQSERNRQSKTPPHLLVTTPETLQIMMTGKRLREHLKNVHAIIVDEVHELAASERGAQLLVGLARVEEMAKRPIQRIGLSATVGNPAEVARWLSPLNGEHIVADAPRNTEVRITCSLPQDSDEALALEHNTSPQAMASLRMLANRLKEDAPCLVFVNSRNAAETVASRLATFDETLEIGIHHGSLSADLRTEMENRLQEGQLHALVCTSSLELGIDVGAIRHVHQIQSPRAVDRLLQRLGRAEHVLGGTGRGDLIAWEHDEIAEAAVIARRAIAGQIEGVQWRNMPRVVAANQMVMMTLAEGIVPLTATTEILQRTLIFQQWTEKNTVELARILDDRWLLKLVENPETADPLEWAPSLWKVLVEGTNLPEKRPSKEDIEQESEQTLNRWRTQIRALLPKHLKGGWTSAGARSRSYMLEHLSMIPDAQRYTVRDMVSRRAIGSVDEAFVLSLNNSGEETDGAPRRFVIVGRTWEIVEADPAKSELIVAPIGKGGTAPVWSGELPPVPAEIAREVGQLRRSILELATGVEPESVEGVRLDRIGGPPPDCDIDDYPLAKDALSKLVNKVVEHVDSSGNLPDERHLDVETRKDAIIVHSCHGSRINETLAHYLQAMASTIDGRMGRVLVDPYRISIQVPGLTAKHVVGWLSETNPENLPTILRVTIPNGRQLRWRLVQVCKVMGVLRSGVDPRKVNLNGIAQRYKDTPLMEEALDKLFSERMDIEGTIDLLHAIQDGNVIVEQRAPGGLGVSPRSERDMQLPDWSNVEVRKRLESRLMNERIAMICLRCKSLTRVRVARFESIDRACVVCQATMRAVAREGLSD
;
A
#
# COMPACT_ATOMS: atom_id res chain seq x y z
N GLY A 1 -10.15 -36.96 -17.44
CA GLY A 1 -9.12 -36.61 -16.46
C GLY A 1 -9.75 -36.31 -15.13
N ARG A 2 -9.02 -36.55 -14.07
CA ARG A 2 -9.41 -36.09 -12.71
C ARG A 2 -8.47 -34.97 -12.30
N MET A 3 -9.02 -33.84 -11.92
CA MET A 3 -8.22 -32.72 -11.41
C MET A 3 -7.60 -33.13 -10.07
N SER A 4 -6.29 -33.32 -10.05
CA SER A 4 -5.56 -33.81 -8.88
C SER A 4 -4.73 -32.73 -8.20
N ILE A 5 -4.27 -31.73 -8.97
CA ILE A 5 -3.38 -30.69 -8.48
C ILE A 5 -3.98 -29.31 -8.85
N LEU A 6 -4.03 -28.43 -7.86
CA LEU A 6 -4.27 -26.99 -8.07
C LEU A 6 -2.97 -26.21 -7.90
N TYR A 7 -2.67 -25.34 -8.85
CA TYR A 7 -1.56 -24.39 -8.77
C TYR A 7 -2.14 -22.97 -8.70
N VAL A 8 -2.03 -22.33 -7.57
CA VAL A 8 -2.63 -21.02 -7.29
C VAL A 8 -1.56 -19.94 -7.29
N THR A 9 -1.70 -18.94 -8.16
CA THR A 9 -0.77 -17.82 -8.25
C THR A 9 -1.48 -16.50 -7.94
N PRO A 10 -0.79 -15.50 -7.37
CA PRO A 10 -1.40 -14.20 -7.07
C PRO A 10 -1.66 -13.35 -8.32
N LEU A 11 -0.93 -13.55 -9.42
CA LEU A 11 -0.97 -12.72 -10.62
C LEU A 11 -1.27 -13.52 -11.90
N ARG A 12 -2.09 -12.93 -12.78
CA ARG A 12 -2.45 -13.53 -14.09
C ARG A 12 -1.26 -13.64 -15.05
N ALA A 13 -0.30 -12.73 -14.96
CA ALA A 13 0.90 -12.75 -15.81
C ALA A 13 1.75 -13.98 -15.54
N LEU A 14 1.96 -14.33 -14.27
CA LEU A 14 2.67 -15.55 -13.84
C LEU A 14 2.03 -16.83 -14.39
N ASN A 15 0.72 -16.87 -14.48
CA ASN A 15 0.00 -18.05 -14.94
C ASN A 15 0.41 -18.53 -16.33
N ARG A 16 0.69 -17.63 -17.27
CA ARG A 16 1.07 -17.98 -18.64
C ARG A 16 2.47 -18.57 -18.72
N ASP A 17 3.39 -18.03 -17.94
CA ASP A 17 4.76 -18.54 -17.91
C ASP A 17 4.82 -19.93 -17.26
N ILE A 18 4.13 -20.09 -16.13
CA ILE A 18 4.01 -21.37 -15.43
C ILE A 18 3.35 -22.42 -16.32
N ASP A 19 2.28 -22.09 -17.04
CA ASP A 19 1.57 -22.99 -17.95
C ASP A 19 2.55 -23.54 -19.01
N ARG A 20 3.32 -22.67 -19.67
CA ARG A 20 4.35 -23.08 -20.67
C ARG A 20 5.42 -23.98 -20.09
N ARG A 21 5.93 -23.67 -18.89
CA ARG A 21 6.99 -24.46 -18.23
C ARG A 21 6.46 -25.84 -17.79
N LEU A 22 5.25 -25.89 -17.29
CA LEU A 22 4.63 -27.13 -16.81
C LEU A 22 4.14 -28.03 -17.93
N GLU A 23 3.71 -27.49 -19.09
CA GLU A 23 3.27 -28.30 -20.24
C GLU A 23 4.32 -29.30 -20.70
N GLY A 24 5.58 -28.87 -20.77
CA GLY A 24 6.69 -29.75 -21.16
C GLY A 24 6.89 -30.91 -20.19
N ILE A 25 6.95 -30.62 -18.90
CA ILE A 25 7.16 -31.62 -17.83
C ILE A 25 5.94 -32.55 -17.71
N ALA A 26 4.75 -31.99 -17.71
CA ALA A 26 3.51 -32.74 -17.60
C ALA A 26 3.29 -33.69 -18.78
N GLY A 27 3.66 -33.24 -20.01
CA GLY A 27 3.59 -34.06 -21.22
C GLY A 27 4.41 -35.34 -21.11
N VAL A 28 5.64 -35.28 -20.57
CA VAL A 28 6.49 -36.43 -20.31
C VAL A 28 5.84 -37.42 -19.32
N LEU A 29 5.09 -36.89 -18.35
CA LEU A 29 4.41 -37.71 -17.33
C LEU A 29 3.01 -38.16 -17.75
N GLY A 30 2.58 -37.86 -18.99
CA GLY A 30 1.22 -38.17 -19.45
C GLY A 30 0.09 -37.38 -18.73
N LEU A 31 0.46 -36.26 -18.10
CA LEU A 31 -0.48 -35.37 -17.40
C LEU A 31 -0.90 -34.22 -18.33
N THR A 32 -2.11 -33.70 -18.09
CA THR A 32 -2.62 -32.52 -18.81
C THR A 32 -2.61 -31.31 -17.87
N VAL A 33 -2.13 -30.19 -18.38
CA VAL A 33 -2.15 -28.88 -17.72
C VAL A 33 -3.26 -28.05 -18.32
N GLY A 34 -3.84 -27.14 -17.55
CA GLY A 34 -4.79 -26.18 -18.04
C GLY A 34 -4.77 -24.91 -17.22
N LEU A 35 -5.05 -23.80 -17.89
CA LEU A 35 -5.05 -22.46 -17.33
C LEU A 35 -6.47 -21.93 -17.18
N ARG A 36 -6.83 -21.46 -15.97
CA ARG A 36 -8.13 -20.86 -15.69
C ARG A 36 -8.02 -19.61 -14.84
N HIS A 37 -8.28 -18.47 -15.44
CA HIS A 37 -8.35 -17.16 -14.80
C HIS A 37 -9.41 -16.27 -15.48
N GLY A 38 -9.51 -15.00 -15.09
CA GLY A 38 -10.51 -14.06 -15.60
C GLY A 38 -10.54 -13.92 -17.12
N ASP A 39 -9.38 -14.04 -17.78
CA ASP A 39 -9.22 -13.83 -19.22
C ASP A 39 -9.30 -15.13 -20.04
N THR A 40 -9.46 -16.31 -19.40
CA THR A 40 -9.59 -17.60 -20.10
C THR A 40 -10.86 -17.60 -20.96
N PRO A 41 -10.77 -17.95 -22.28
CA PRO A 41 -11.92 -17.95 -23.17
C PRO A 41 -13.08 -18.83 -22.66
N GLN A 42 -14.31 -18.44 -22.95
CA GLN A 42 -15.50 -19.16 -22.47
C GLN A 42 -15.58 -20.59 -23.02
N SER A 43 -15.10 -20.82 -24.24
CA SER A 43 -15.00 -22.17 -24.84
C SER A 43 -14.12 -23.09 -24.00
N GLU A 44 -12.96 -22.61 -23.60
CA GLU A 44 -12.01 -23.34 -22.77
C GLU A 44 -12.55 -23.57 -21.36
N ARG A 45 -13.19 -22.56 -20.74
CA ARG A 45 -13.88 -22.72 -19.45
C ARG A 45 -14.93 -23.81 -19.50
N ASN A 46 -15.70 -23.90 -20.61
CA ASN A 46 -16.71 -24.90 -20.79
C ASN A 46 -16.09 -26.30 -20.99
N ARG A 47 -14.97 -26.41 -21.72
CA ARG A 47 -14.20 -27.66 -21.88
C ARG A 47 -13.71 -28.16 -20.52
N GLN A 48 -13.03 -27.33 -19.76
CA GLN A 48 -12.49 -27.66 -18.43
C GLN A 48 -13.56 -28.03 -17.41
N SER A 49 -14.77 -27.49 -17.53
CA SER A 49 -15.88 -27.85 -16.67
C SER A 49 -16.47 -29.24 -16.97
N LYS A 50 -16.26 -29.77 -18.20
CA LYS A 50 -16.68 -31.12 -18.59
C LYS A 50 -15.54 -32.13 -18.40
N THR A 51 -14.35 -31.76 -18.85
CA THR A 51 -13.15 -32.58 -18.81
C THR A 51 -12.01 -31.76 -18.20
N PRO A 52 -11.85 -31.79 -16.86
CA PRO A 52 -10.82 -30.99 -16.19
C PRO A 52 -9.42 -31.55 -16.50
N PRO A 53 -8.38 -30.69 -16.54
CA PRO A 53 -6.99 -31.12 -16.61
C PRO A 53 -6.58 -31.80 -15.29
N HIS A 54 -5.46 -32.51 -15.29
CA HIS A 54 -4.88 -33.12 -14.10
C HIS A 54 -4.29 -32.05 -13.16
N LEU A 55 -3.61 -31.04 -13.73
CA LEU A 55 -3.10 -29.87 -13.04
C LEU A 55 -3.79 -28.62 -13.60
N LEU A 56 -4.41 -27.85 -12.71
CA LEU A 56 -5.07 -26.59 -13.08
C LEU A 56 -4.34 -25.41 -12.45
N VAL A 57 -3.80 -24.54 -13.28
CA VAL A 57 -3.20 -23.25 -12.88
C VAL A 57 -4.33 -22.21 -12.77
N THR A 58 -4.41 -21.52 -11.66
CA THR A 58 -5.55 -20.61 -11.37
C THR A 58 -5.16 -19.47 -10.43
N THR A 59 -6.10 -18.55 -10.14
CA THR A 59 -5.95 -17.47 -9.17
C THR A 59 -6.86 -17.70 -7.96
N PRO A 60 -6.58 -17.05 -6.80
CA PRO A 60 -7.44 -17.13 -5.61
C PRO A 60 -8.92 -16.83 -5.93
N GLU A 61 -9.19 -15.79 -6.72
CA GLU A 61 -10.54 -15.38 -7.09
C GLU A 61 -11.26 -16.43 -7.95
N THR A 62 -10.54 -17.03 -8.89
CA THR A 62 -11.10 -18.07 -9.75
C THR A 62 -11.45 -19.32 -8.95
N LEU A 63 -10.63 -19.67 -7.95
CA LEU A 63 -10.94 -20.77 -7.03
C LEU A 63 -12.25 -20.51 -6.27
N GLN A 64 -12.52 -19.27 -5.84
CA GLN A 64 -13.81 -18.91 -5.20
C GLN A 64 -14.99 -19.17 -6.15
N ILE A 65 -14.87 -18.80 -7.44
CA ILE A 65 -15.91 -19.09 -8.45
C ILE A 65 -16.08 -20.59 -8.62
N MET A 66 -14.99 -21.35 -8.66
CA MET A 66 -15.05 -22.80 -8.87
C MET A 66 -15.81 -23.49 -7.73
N MET A 67 -15.64 -23.04 -6.50
CA MET A 67 -16.34 -23.56 -5.31
C MET A 67 -17.86 -23.28 -5.32
N THR A 68 -18.30 -22.22 -6.00
CA THR A 68 -19.74 -21.91 -6.12
C THR A 68 -20.40 -22.59 -7.31
N GLY A 69 -19.63 -23.04 -8.30
CA GLY A 69 -20.14 -23.68 -9.51
C GLY A 69 -20.37 -25.19 -9.34
N LYS A 70 -21.60 -25.69 -9.57
CA LYS A 70 -21.97 -27.09 -9.33
C LYS A 70 -21.00 -28.12 -9.93
N ARG A 71 -20.59 -27.98 -11.21
CA ARG A 71 -19.73 -28.96 -11.89
C ARG A 71 -18.29 -28.88 -11.44
N LEU A 72 -17.74 -27.67 -11.34
CA LEU A 72 -16.34 -27.47 -10.95
C LEU A 72 -16.11 -27.88 -9.49
N ARG A 73 -17.09 -27.65 -8.63
CA ARG A 73 -17.06 -28.09 -7.23
C ARG A 73 -16.90 -29.61 -7.11
N GLU A 74 -17.55 -30.40 -7.98
CA GLU A 74 -17.40 -31.86 -7.99
C GLU A 74 -15.97 -32.29 -8.37
N HIS A 75 -15.29 -31.53 -9.25
CA HIS A 75 -13.91 -31.83 -9.61
C HIS A 75 -12.93 -31.47 -8.47
N LEU A 76 -13.21 -30.45 -7.66
CA LEU A 76 -12.41 -30.09 -6.49
C LEU A 76 -12.32 -31.21 -5.45
N LYS A 77 -13.32 -32.08 -5.36
CA LYS A 77 -13.31 -33.25 -4.45
C LYS A 77 -12.15 -34.22 -4.74
N ASN A 78 -11.57 -34.17 -5.94
CA ASN A 78 -10.48 -35.07 -6.34
C ASN A 78 -9.08 -34.48 -6.11
N VAL A 79 -8.98 -33.25 -5.63
CA VAL A 79 -7.70 -32.58 -5.42
C VAL A 79 -6.92 -33.25 -4.28
N HIS A 80 -5.66 -33.57 -4.52
CA HIS A 80 -4.72 -34.19 -3.57
C HIS A 80 -3.64 -33.22 -3.10
N ALA A 81 -3.25 -32.29 -3.99
CA ALA A 81 -2.24 -31.31 -3.67
C ALA A 81 -2.62 -29.91 -4.16
N ILE A 82 -2.24 -28.91 -3.39
CA ILE A 82 -2.42 -27.50 -3.74
C ILE A 82 -1.06 -26.81 -3.62
N ILE A 83 -0.61 -26.22 -4.73
CA ILE A 83 0.60 -25.42 -4.77
C ILE A 83 0.17 -23.94 -4.70
N VAL A 84 0.69 -23.19 -3.77
CA VAL A 84 0.44 -21.75 -3.62
C VAL A 84 1.76 -21.04 -3.93
N ASP A 85 1.78 -20.35 -5.05
CA ASP A 85 2.94 -19.61 -5.49
C ASP A 85 2.96 -18.20 -4.93
N GLU A 86 4.16 -17.63 -4.74
CA GLU A 86 4.39 -16.34 -4.11
C GLU A 86 3.58 -16.20 -2.80
N VAL A 87 3.67 -17.24 -1.95
CA VAL A 87 2.83 -17.33 -0.74
C VAL A 87 3.00 -16.14 0.20
N HIS A 88 4.17 -15.50 0.21
CA HIS A 88 4.46 -14.31 1.00
C HIS A 88 3.59 -13.11 0.61
N GLU A 89 3.34 -12.91 -0.68
CA GLU A 89 2.45 -11.85 -1.19
C GLU A 89 0.99 -12.07 -0.77
N LEU A 90 0.59 -13.32 -0.69
CA LEU A 90 -0.76 -13.68 -0.26
C LEU A 90 -0.91 -13.57 1.26
N ALA A 91 0.08 -14.03 2.03
CA ALA A 91 -0.02 -14.09 3.49
C ALA A 91 -0.29 -12.72 4.13
N ALA A 92 0.32 -11.66 3.63
CA ALA A 92 0.13 -10.29 4.13
C ALA A 92 -1.21 -9.64 3.73
N SER A 93 -2.09 -10.34 2.98
CA SER A 93 -3.27 -9.75 2.35
C SER A 93 -4.60 -10.40 2.73
N GLU A 94 -5.71 -9.64 2.61
CA GLU A 94 -7.07 -10.20 2.75
C GLU A 94 -7.38 -11.24 1.66
N ARG A 95 -6.72 -11.17 0.48
CA ARG A 95 -6.79 -12.21 -0.57
C ARG A 95 -6.25 -13.55 -0.09
N GLY A 96 -5.13 -13.52 0.63
CA GLY A 96 -4.55 -14.71 1.23
C GLY A 96 -5.42 -15.27 2.35
N ALA A 97 -5.99 -14.41 3.19
CA ALA A 97 -6.96 -14.81 4.19
C ALA A 97 -8.19 -15.49 3.55
N GLN A 98 -8.71 -14.92 2.46
CA GLN A 98 -9.79 -15.54 1.66
C GLN A 98 -9.38 -16.87 1.06
N LEU A 99 -8.13 -16.97 0.55
CA LEU A 99 -7.59 -18.22 0.01
C LEU A 99 -7.51 -19.29 1.09
N LEU A 100 -6.98 -19.00 2.29
CA LEU A 100 -6.88 -19.97 3.37
C LEU A 100 -8.22 -20.61 3.73
N VAL A 101 -9.26 -19.78 3.88
CA VAL A 101 -10.62 -20.30 4.12
C VAL A 101 -11.09 -21.12 2.93
N GLY A 102 -10.78 -20.69 1.69
CA GLY A 102 -11.05 -21.46 0.48
C GLY A 102 -10.36 -22.84 0.48
N LEU A 103 -9.09 -22.92 0.92
CA LEU A 103 -8.36 -24.19 1.03
C LEU A 103 -9.01 -25.11 2.07
N ALA A 104 -9.41 -24.59 3.23
CA ALA A 104 -10.16 -25.37 4.25
C ALA A 104 -11.48 -25.91 3.69
N ARG A 105 -12.20 -25.13 2.87
CA ARG A 105 -13.42 -25.55 2.19
C ARG A 105 -13.17 -26.64 1.14
N VAL A 106 -12.08 -26.55 0.36
CA VAL A 106 -11.70 -27.60 -0.60
C VAL A 106 -11.38 -28.90 0.13
N GLU A 107 -10.68 -28.83 1.25
CA GLU A 107 -10.34 -29.98 2.09
C GLU A 107 -11.61 -30.64 2.68
N GLU A 108 -12.58 -29.81 3.16
CA GLU A 108 -13.88 -30.30 3.61
C GLU A 108 -14.66 -31.01 2.49
N MET A 109 -14.64 -30.48 1.28
CA MET A 109 -15.27 -31.11 0.12
C MET A 109 -14.60 -32.44 -0.27
N ALA A 110 -13.26 -32.49 -0.17
CA ALA A 110 -12.48 -33.69 -0.49
C ALA A 110 -12.62 -34.79 0.59
N LYS A 111 -13.03 -34.42 1.81
CA LYS A 111 -13.11 -35.27 2.99
C LYS A 111 -11.83 -36.06 3.29
N ARG A 112 -10.71 -35.44 3.06
CA ARG A 112 -9.37 -35.99 3.29
C ARG A 112 -8.35 -34.85 3.42
N PRO A 113 -7.20 -35.08 4.07
CA PRO A 113 -6.09 -34.14 4.08
C PRO A 113 -5.60 -33.87 2.64
N ILE A 114 -5.26 -32.62 2.35
CA ILE A 114 -4.71 -32.17 1.09
C ILE A 114 -3.29 -31.64 1.36
N GLN A 115 -2.32 -32.12 0.61
CA GLN A 115 -0.96 -31.60 0.70
C GLN A 115 -0.95 -30.13 0.22
N ARG A 116 -0.41 -29.23 1.06
CA ARG A 116 -0.23 -27.82 0.72
C ARG A 116 1.24 -27.52 0.55
N ILE A 117 1.61 -26.94 -0.58
CA ILE A 117 2.98 -26.62 -0.95
C ILE A 117 3.04 -25.10 -1.17
N GLY A 118 3.82 -24.38 -0.38
CA GLY A 118 4.08 -22.96 -0.55
C GLY A 118 5.38 -22.73 -1.31
N LEU A 119 5.33 -21.96 -2.39
CA LEU A 119 6.51 -21.45 -3.07
C LEU A 119 6.65 -19.97 -2.73
N SER A 120 7.84 -19.55 -2.38
CA SER A 120 8.10 -18.19 -1.97
C SER A 120 9.46 -17.71 -2.48
N ALA A 121 9.58 -16.43 -2.71
CA ALA A 121 10.86 -15.76 -2.65
C ALA A 121 11.39 -15.84 -1.21
N THR A 122 12.43 -15.14 -0.89
CA THR A 122 12.98 -15.05 0.46
C THR A 122 12.01 -14.37 1.43
N VAL A 123 11.83 -14.95 2.61
CA VAL A 123 11.00 -14.41 3.70
C VAL A 123 11.76 -14.57 5.03
N GLY A 124 11.58 -13.64 5.95
CA GLY A 124 12.30 -13.66 7.25
C GLY A 124 11.78 -14.68 8.25
N ASN A 125 10.52 -15.10 8.13
CA ASN A 125 9.87 -16.07 9.02
C ASN A 125 9.25 -17.26 8.26
N PRO A 126 10.05 -18.06 7.55
CA PRO A 126 9.53 -19.10 6.67
C PRO A 126 8.74 -20.18 7.42
N ALA A 127 9.11 -20.52 8.66
CA ALA A 127 8.37 -21.47 9.48
C ALA A 127 6.96 -20.98 9.83
N GLU A 128 6.81 -19.69 10.14
CA GLU A 128 5.50 -19.10 10.42
C GLU A 128 4.64 -19.03 9.17
N VAL A 129 5.21 -18.69 8.01
CA VAL A 129 4.49 -18.69 6.72
C VAL A 129 4.07 -20.12 6.35
N ALA A 130 4.91 -21.12 6.60
CA ALA A 130 4.57 -22.53 6.43
C ALA A 130 3.40 -22.92 7.36
N ARG A 131 3.44 -22.50 8.63
CA ARG A 131 2.36 -22.70 9.59
C ARG A 131 1.07 -21.99 9.16
N TRP A 132 1.17 -20.76 8.63
CA TRP A 132 0.03 -20.00 8.11
C TRP A 132 -0.66 -20.76 6.96
N LEU A 133 0.10 -21.38 6.05
CA LEU A 133 -0.45 -22.13 4.94
C LEU A 133 -1.01 -23.49 5.36
N SER A 134 -0.44 -24.10 6.41
CA SER A 134 -0.81 -25.44 6.87
C SER A 134 -2.23 -25.49 7.48
N PRO A 135 -2.93 -26.65 7.47
CA PRO A 135 -4.05 -26.87 8.35
C PRO A 135 -3.65 -26.61 9.81
N LEU A 136 -4.56 -26.15 10.67
CA LEU A 136 -4.26 -25.68 12.04
C LEU A 136 -3.55 -26.77 12.81
N ASN A 137 -3.39 -27.84 12.80
CA ASN A 137 -2.60 -28.84 13.52
C ASN A 137 -1.73 -29.69 12.58
N GLY A 138 -1.48 -29.17 11.38
CA GLY A 138 -0.66 -29.86 10.36
C GLY A 138 0.83 -29.72 10.64
N GLU A 139 1.59 -30.77 10.38
CA GLU A 139 3.04 -30.70 10.32
C GLU A 139 3.47 -29.93 9.07
N HIS A 140 4.58 -29.23 9.15
CA HIS A 140 5.16 -28.52 8.02
C HIS A 140 6.69 -28.65 8.01
N ILE A 141 7.24 -28.59 6.80
CA ILE A 141 8.68 -28.63 6.54
C ILE A 141 9.03 -27.42 5.70
N VAL A 142 10.12 -26.74 6.05
CA VAL A 142 10.68 -25.65 5.26
C VAL A 142 11.93 -26.15 4.56
N ALA A 143 11.98 -25.94 3.24
CA ALA A 143 13.19 -26.17 2.43
C ALA A 143 13.71 -24.80 1.98
N ASP A 144 14.91 -24.47 2.41
CA ASP A 144 15.57 -23.21 2.09
C ASP A 144 16.77 -23.45 1.16
N ALA A 145 17.02 -22.51 0.27
CA ALA A 145 18.15 -22.54 -0.66
C ALA A 145 18.98 -21.26 -0.47
N PRO A 146 20.30 -21.38 -0.23
CA PRO A 146 21.18 -20.22 -0.07
C PRO A 146 21.23 -19.38 -1.34
N ARG A 147 21.34 -18.06 -1.20
CA ARG A 147 21.47 -17.09 -2.29
C ARG A 147 22.74 -16.28 -2.14
N ASN A 148 23.34 -15.95 -3.27
CA ASN A 148 24.44 -15.00 -3.34
C ASN A 148 23.89 -13.64 -3.81
N THR A 149 24.28 -12.56 -3.12
CA THR A 149 23.84 -11.21 -3.44
C THR A 149 25.03 -10.27 -3.38
N GLU A 150 25.25 -9.50 -4.44
CA GLU A 150 26.26 -8.43 -4.49
C GLU A 150 25.55 -7.09 -4.66
N VAL A 151 25.77 -6.17 -3.75
CA VAL A 151 25.14 -4.85 -3.75
C VAL A 151 26.18 -3.79 -3.45
N ARG A 152 26.05 -2.65 -4.12
CA ARG A 152 26.87 -1.46 -3.85
C ARG A 152 25.96 -0.23 -3.74
N ILE A 153 26.25 0.62 -2.75
CA ILE A 153 25.52 1.87 -2.55
C ILE A 153 26.41 3.02 -2.95
N THR A 154 25.89 3.87 -3.82
CA THR A 154 26.63 4.99 -4.41
C THR A 154 25.82 6.28 -4.35
N CYS A 155 26.54 7.38 -4.31
CA CYS A 155 26.00 8.73 -4.37
C CYS A 155 26.89 9.54 -5.34
N SER A 156 26.35 10.36 -6.21
CA SER A 156 27.13 11.23 -7.06
C SER A 156 27.25 12.62 -6.47
N LEU A 157 28.41 13.24 -6.60
CA LEU A 157 28.61 14.64 -6.22
C LEU A 157 28.18 15.56 -7.37
N PRO A 158 27.45 16.66 -7.10
CA PRO A 158 27.09 17.66 -8.09
C PRO A 158 28.34 18.31 -8.73
N GLN A 159 28.23 18.59 -10.01
CA GLN A 159 29.20 19.38 -10.79
C GLN A 159 28.53 20.67 -11.26
N ASP A 160 29.34 21.65 -11.73
CA ASP A 160 28.81 22.93 -12.24
C ASP A 160 27.78 22.73 -13.37
N SER A 161 28.01 21.71 -14.22
CA SER A 161 27.06 21.32 -15.26
C SER A 161 25.73 20.80 -14.72
N ASP A 162 25.77 20.07 -13.60
CA ASP A 162 24.57 19.56 -12.95
C ASP A 162 23.78 20.70 -12.30
N GLU A 163 24.43 21.72 -11.76
CA GLU A 163 23.78 22.92 -11.20
C GLU A 163 23.01 23.67 -12.28
N ALA A 164 23.63 23.88 -13.44
CA ALA A 164 22.98 24.56 -14.56
C ALA A 164 21.75 23.76 -15.08
N LEU A 165 21.92 22.46 -15.29
CA LEU A 165 20.85 21.58 -15.72
C LEU A 165 19.73 21.45 -14.67
N ALA A 166 20.08 21.44 -13.38
CA ALA A 166 19.13 21.40 -12.28
C ALA A 166 18.21 22.63 -12.28
N LEU A 167 18.74 23.81 -12.58
CA LEU A 167 17.94 25.03 -12.72
C LEU A 167 17.01 24.95 -13.94
N GLU A 168 17.50 24.46 -15.08
CA GLU A 168 16.71 24.30 -16.30
C GLU A 168 15.54 23.31 -16.07
N HIS A 169 15.82 22.20 -15.40
CA HIS A 169 14.84 21.14 -15.15
C HIS A 169 14.09 21.29 -13.81
N ASN A 170 14.27 22.39 -13.08
CA ASN A 170 13.66 22.66 -11.78
C ASN A 170 13.78 21.46 -10.80
N THR A 171 14.99 21.00 -10.62
CA THR A 171 15.35 19.91 -9.71
C THR A 171 16.53 20.29 -8.83
N SER A 172 16.95 19.43 -7.91
CA SER A 172 18.17 19.67 -7.14
C SER A 172 19.42 19.29 -7.94
N PRO A 173 20.57 19.98 -7.74
CA PRO A 173 21.85 19.60 -8.34
C PRO A 173 22.23 18.15 -8.01
N GLN A 174 21.89 17.68 -6.82
CA GLN A 174 22.16 16.33 -6.35
C GLN A 174 21.38 15.28 -7.15
N ALA A 175 20.09 15.55 -7.43
CA ALA A 175 19.25 14.66 -8.24
C ALA A 175 19.76 14.63 -9.70
N MET A 176 20.21 15.75 -10.26
CA MET A 176 20.83 15.80 -11.61
C MET A 176 22.14 15.03 -11.68
N ALA A 177 23.01 15.17 -10.67
CA ALA A 177 24.24 14.39 -10.58
C ALA A 177 23.96 12.88 -10.55
N SER A 178 22.92 12.47 -9.81
CA SER A 178 22.50 11.06 -9.75
C SER A 178 21.94 10.56 -11.08
N LEU A 179 21.20 11.40 -11.81
CA LEU A 179 20.71 11.07 -13.16
C LEU A 179 21.86 10.95 -14.17
N ARG A 180 22.84 11.83 -14.13
CA ARG A 180 24.05 11.76 -14.96
C ARG A 180 24.83 10.47 -14.68
N MET A 181 25.01 10.11 -13.41
CA MET A 181 25.68 8.85 -13.02
C MET A 181 24.91 7.65 -13.54
N LEU A 182 23.58 7.64 -13.37
CA LEU A 182 22.74 6.57 -13.89
C LEU A 182 22.83 6.46 -15.41
N ALA A 183 22.69 7.56 -16.15
CA ALA A 183 22.78 7.57 -17.62
C ALA A 183 24.09 6.94 -18.14
N ASN A 184 25.21 7.22 -17.49
CA ASN A 184 26.50 6.62 -17.84
C ASN A 184 26.51 5.10 -17.62
N ARG A 185 25.99 4.63 -16.48
CA ARG A 185 25.90 3.20 -16.17
C ARG A 185 24.95 2.45 -17.11
N LEU A 186 23.83 3.05 -17.49
CA LEU A 186 22.88 2.43 -18.42
C LEU A 186 23.51 2.13 -19.79
N LYS A 187 24.52 2.88 -20.22
CA LYS A 187 25.25 2.58 -21.45
C LYS A 187 26.19 1.38 -21.32
N GLU A 188 26.74 1.17 -20.13
CA GLU A 188 27.70 0.10 -19.85
C GLU A 188 27.00 -1.23 -19.52
N ASP A 189 25.90 -1.15 -18.77
CA ASP A 189 25.23 -2.29 -18.16
C ASP A 189 24.03 -2.84 -18.97
N ALA A 190 23.69 -2.22 -20.11
CA ALA A 190 22.52 -2.61 -20.91
C ALA A 190 22.52 -4.09 -21.33
N PRO A 191 21.37 -4.77 -21.37
CA PRO A 191 20.05 -4.34 -20.89
C PRO A 191 19.90 -4.46 -19.37
N CYS A 192 19.29 -3.45 -18.74
CA CYS A 192 19.13 -3.41 -17.29
C CYS A 192 17.72 -2.97 -16.85
N LEU A 193 17.41 -3.21 -15.58
CA LEU A 193 16.20 -2.71 -14.91
C LEU A 193 16.56 -1.55 -13.98
N VAL A 194 15.74 -0.51 -13.98
CA VAL A 194 15.84 0.61 -13.05
C VAL A 194 14.58 0.62 -12.19
N PHE A 195 14.71 0.16 -10.94
CA PHE A 195 13.61 0.15 -9.99
C PHE A 195 13.45 1.48 -9.27
N VAL A 196 12.21 1.90 -9.11
CA VAL A 196 11.79 3.05 -8.32
C VAL A 196 10.59 2.67 -7.44
N ASN A 197 10.33 3.45 -6.39
CA ASN A 197 9.30 3.11 -5.41
C ASN A 197 7.89 3.54 -5.77
N SER A 198 7.73 4.48 -6.70
CA SER A 198 6.42 4.99 -7.10
C SER A 198 6.28 5.10 -8.62
N ARG A 199 5.02 5.05 -9.11
CA ARG A 199 4.71 5.23 -10.54
C ARG A 199 5.11 6.62 -11.02
N ASN A 200 4.93 7.61 -10.15
CA ASN A 200 5.35 8.98 -10.40
C ASN A 200 6.88 9.07 -10.62
N ALA A 201 7.66 8.43 -9.74
CA ALA A 201 9.10 8.34 -9.89
C ALA A 201 9.50 7.63 -11.19
N ALA A 202 8.78 6.56 -11.60
CA ALA A 202 9.06 5.85 -12.85
C ALA A 202 8.90 6.77 -14.07
N GLU A 203 7.79 7.48 -14.16
CA GLU A 203 7.54 8.43 -15.25
C GLU A 203 8.54 9.59 -15.24
N THR A 204 8.87 10.11 -14.05
CA THR A 204 9.80 11.20 -13.87
C THR A 204 11.22 10.82 -14.27
N VAL A 205 11.74 9.71 -13.74
CA VAL A 205 13.11 9.24 -14.02
C VAL A 205 13.27 8.93 -15.51
N ALA A 206 12.33 8.19 -16.10
CA ALA A 206 12.40 7.85 -17.52
C ALA A 206 12.32 9.08 -18.42
N SER A 207 11.42 10.02 -18.15
CA SER A 207 11.29 11.27 -18.91
C SER A 207 12.55 12.12 -18.80
N ARG A 208 13.16 12.23 -17.62
CA ARG A 208 14.40 13.01 -17.41
C ARG A 208 15.60 12.36 -18.07
N LEU A 209 15.75 11.02 -17.97
CA LEU A 209 16.82 10.30 -18.67
C LEU A 209 16.73 10.50 -20.18
N ALA A 210 15.54 10.34 -20.76
CA ALA A 210 15.32 10.55 -22.20
C ALA A 210 15.55 12.00 -22.64
N THR A 211 15.35 12.98 -21.76
CA THR A 211 15.64 14.39 -22.06
C THR A 211 17.12 14.74 -21.87
N PHE A 212 17.75 14.11 -20.87
CA PHE A 212 19.16 14.32 -20.56
C PHE A 212 20.07 13.72 -21.64
N ASP A 213 19.73 12.54 -22.15
CA ASP A 213 20.52 11.86 -23.16
C ASP A 213 19.61 11.16 -24.18
N GLU A 214 19.45 11.80 -25.34
CA GLU A 214 18.60 11.31 -26.44
C GLU A 214 19.10 9.99 -27.07
N THR A 215 20.33 9.55 -26.76
CA THR A 215 20.87 8.28 -27.25
C THR A 215 20.40 7.08 -26.44
N LEU A 216 19.79 7.31 -25.26
CA LEU A 216 19.29 6.25 -24.40
C LEU A 216 17.87 5.85 -24.78
N GLU A 217 17.70 4.61 -25.19
CA GLU A 217 16.38 3.99 -25.38
C GLU A 217 15.84 3.49 -24.04
N ILE A 218 14.93 4.25 -23.43
CA ILE A 218 14.36 4.00 -22.10
C ILE A 218 12.90 3.62 -22.23
N GLY A 219 12.54 2.45 -21.67
CA GLY A 219 11.15 2.02 -21.50
C GLY A 219 10.62 2.32 -20.09
N ILE A 220 9.30 2.24 -19.93
CA ILE A 220 8.62 2.38 -18.63
C ILE A 220 7.69 1.20 -18.42
N HIS A 221 7.64 0.71 -17.16
CA HIS A 221 6.77 -0.39 -16.80
C HIS A 221 6.17 -0.23 -15.41
N HIS A 222 4.86 -0.01 -15.33
CA HIS A 222 4.12 0.02 -14.06
C HIS A 222 2.66 -0.37 -14.24
N GLY A 223 1.98 -0.74 -13.15
CA GLY A 223 0.62 -1.28 -13.15
C GLY A 223 -0.49 -0.35 -13.66
N SER A 224 -0.21 0.94 -13.92
CA SER A 224 -1.18 1.88 -14.50
C SER A 224 -1.11 1.95 -16.02
N LEU A 225 -0.09 1.38 -16.66
CA LEU A 225 -0.01 1.26 -18.10
C LEU A 225 -1.00 0.21 -18.62
N SER A 226 -1.43 0.35 -19.89
CA SER A 226 -2.25 -0.67 -20.54
C SER A 226 -1.49 -1.99 -20.66
N ALA A 227 -2.21 -3.11 -20.75
CA ALA A 227 -1.60 -4.43 -20.87
C ALA A 227 -0.74 -4.53 -22.15
N ASP A 228 -1.24 -3.97 -23.25
CA ASP A 228 -0.55 -3.99 -24.55
C ASP A 228 0.77 -3.24 -24.51
N LEU A 229 0.81 -2.05 -23.88
CA LEU A 229 2.04 -1.26 -23.72
C LEU A 229 3.05 -1.96 -22.81
N ARG A 230 2.59 -2.59 -21.74
CA ARG A 230 3.49 -3.36 -20.86
C ARG A 230 4.15 -4.51 -21.61
N THR A 231 3.35 -5.29 -22.33
CA THR A 231 3.86 -6.40 -23.15
C THR A 231 4.80 -5.91 -24.28
N GLU A 232 4.49 -4.76 -24.88
CA GLU A 232 5.37 -4.14 -25.87
C GLU A 232 6.74 -3.78 -25.27
N MET A 233 6.76 -3.17 -24.08
CA MET A 233 8.02 -2.80 -23.41
C MET A 233 8.81 -4.03 -22.97
N GLU A 234 8.14 -5.06 -22.47
CA GLU A 234 8.74 -6.35 -22.13
C GLU A 234 9.42 -6.99 -23.36
N ASN A 235 8.73 -7.05 -24.49
CA ASN A 235 9.28 -7.59 -25.75
C ASN A 235 10.47 -6.77 -26.26
N ARG A 236 10.38 -5.44 -26.27
CA ARG A 236 11.47 -4.56 -26.70
C ARG A 236 12.72 -4.73 -25.84
N LEU A 237 12.55 -4.96 -24.52
CA LEU A 237 13.67 -5.25 -23.62
C LEU A 237 14.30 -6.60 -23.93
N GLN A 238 13.48 -7.66 -24.12
CA GLN A 238 13.95 -9.00 -24.50
C GLN A 238 14.68 -9.02 -25.84
N GLU A 239 14.25 -8.21 -26.80
CA GLU A 239 14.88 -8.07 -28.12
C GLU A 239 16.13 -7.18 -28.10
N GLY A 240 16.51 -6.63 -26.93
CA GLY A 240 17.68 -5.75 -26.80
C GLY A 240 17.52 -4.37 -27.44
N GLN A 241 16.28 -3.93 -27.68
CA GLN A 241 15.98 -2.62 -28.24
C GLN A 241 15.96 -1.51 -27.19
N LEU A 242 16.01 -1.84 -25.90
CA LEU A 242 16.07 -0.89 -24.80
C LEU A 242 17.39 -1.01 -24.05
N HIS A 243 17.98 0.12 -23.69
CA HIS A 243 19.08 0.17 -22.73
C HIS A 243 18.60 -0.18 -21.32
N ALA A 244 17.44 0.37 -20.93
CA ALA A 244 16.85 0.12 -19.64
C ALA A 244 15.32 0.19 -19.65
N LEU A 245 14.72 -0.50 -18.69
CA LEU A 245 13.30 -0.42 -18.39
C LEU A 245 13.13 0.11 -16.97
N VAL A 246 12.60 1.35 -16.85
CA VAL A 246 12.29 1.97 -15.55
C VAL A 246 10.97 1.40 -15.04
N CYS A 247 10.99 0.79 -13.86
CA CYS A 247 9.86 0.01 -13.37
C CYS A 247 9.61 0.20 -11.87
N THR A 248 8.39 -0.14 -11.46
CA THR A 248 7.97 -0.27 -10.07
C THR A 248 7.86 -1.75 -9.69
N SER A 249 7.19 -2.06 -8.58
CA SER A 249 6.93 -3.45 -8.14
C SER A 249 6.25 -4.34 -9.20
N SER A 250 5.81 -3.80 -10.31
CA SER A 250 5.20 -4.59 -11.40
C SER A 250 6.14 -5.62 -12.06
N LEU A 251 7.45 -5.47 -11.89
CA LEU A 251 8.47 -6.41 -12.35
C LEU A 251 9.23 -7.10 -11.19
N GLU A 252 8.83 -6.87 -9.93
CA GLU A 252 9.37 -7.61 -8.77
C GLU A 252 8.97 -9.08 -8.83
N LEU A 253 7.77 -9.39 -9.34
CA LEU A 253 7.21 -10.74 -9.37
C LEU A 253 7.43 -11.39 -10.75
N GLY A 254 7.95 -12.59 -10.76
CA GLY A 254 8.14 -13.70 -11.71
C GLY A 254 7.83 -13.55 -13.21
N ILE A 255 7.82 -12.36 -13.78
CA ILE A 255 7.71 -12.18 -15.24
C ILE A 255 9.09 -12.42 -15.86
N ASP A 256 9.16 -13.26 -16.87
CA ASP A 256 10.38 -13.47 -17.64
C ASP A 256 10.65 -12.24 -18.54
N VAL A 257 11.60 -11.41 -18.12
CA VAL A 257 12.01 -10.21 -18.86
C VAL A 257 13.29 -10.42 -19.68
N GLY A 258 13.74 -11.69 -19.82
CA GLY A 258 14.96 -12.04 -20.55
C GLY A 258 16.23 -11.88 -19.70
N ALA A 259 17.39 -11.87 -20.38
CA ALA A 259 18.71 -11.81 -19.75
C ALA A 259 19.03 -10.38 -19.30
N ILE A 260 18.63 -10.02 -18.10
CA ILE A 260 18.99 -8.74 -17.47
C ILE A 260 20.39 -8.86 -16.87
N ARG A 261 21.29 -7.93 -17.20
CA ARG A 261 22.67 -7.93 -16.71
C ARG A 261 22.79 -7.30 -15.33
N HIS A 262 22.08 -6.19 -15.09
CA HIS A 262 22.22 -5.39 -13.89
C HIS A 262 20.89 -4.79 -13.44
N VAL A 263 20.76 -4.59 -12.14
CA VAL A 263 19.62 -3.91 -11.52
C VAL A 263 20.09 -2.62 -10.85
N HIS A 264 19.53 -1.50 -11.24
CA HIS A 264 19.72 -0.23 -10.56
C HIS A 264 18.49 0.10 -9.73
N GLN A 265 18.69 0.44 -8.47
CA GLN A 265 17.65 0.92 -7.58
C GLN A 265 17.86 2.41 -7.33
N ILE A 266 16.86 3.21 -7.63
CA ILE A 266 16.85 4.63 -7.28
C ILE A 266 16.22 4.78 -5.90
N GLN A 267 16.94 5.43 -4.99
CA GLN A 267 16.60 5.59 -3.57
C GLN A 267 16.55 4.25 -2.81
N SER A 268 16.28 4.30 -1.50
CA SER A 268 16.13 3.10 -0.68
C SER A 268 14.96 2.22 -1.17
N PRO A 269 15.13 0.89 -1.25
CA PRO A 269 14.03 -0.03 -1.57
C PRO A 269 13.02 -0.18 -0.43
N ARG A 270 13.29 0.37 0.75
CA ARG A 270 12.46 0.44 1.96
C ARG A 270 12.27 -0.88 2.72
N ALA A 271 12.64 -2.02 2.14
CA ALA A 271 12.56 -3.32 2.76
C ALA A 271 13.56 -4.29 2.11
N VAL A 272 14.05 -5.28 2.87
CA VAL A 272 15.05 -6.25 2.41
C VAL A 272 14.46 -7.22 1.41
N ASP A 273 13.25 -7.71 1.66
CA ASP A 273 12.54 -8.62 0.77
C ASP A 273 12.38 -8.03 -0.64
N ARG A 274 12.04 -6.74 -0.73
CA ARG A 274 11.93 -6.02 -2.02
C ARG A 274 13.26 -5.90 -2.73
N LEU A 275 14.34 -5.56 -2.01
CA LEU A 275 15.66 -5.53 -2.60
C LEU A 275 16.02 -6.88 -3.21
N LEU A 276 15.83 -7.96 -2.47
CA LEU A 276 16.14 -9.31 -2.94
C LEU A 276 15.28 -9.74 -4.15
N GLN A 277 14.00 -9.39 -4.16
CA GLN A 277 13.11 -9.66 -5.30
C GLN A 277 13.56 -8.89 -6.55
N ARG A 278 13.99 -7.62 -6.40
CA ARG A 278 14.52 -6.77 -7.49
C ARG A 278 15.85 -7.31 -8.02
N LEU A 279 16.80 -7.59 -7.15
CA LEU A 279 18.11 -8.14 -7.52
C LEU A 279 17.99 -9.54 -8.15
N GLY A 280 17.02 -10.32 -7.72
CA GLY A 280 16.71 -11.62 -8.32
C GLY A 280 16.24 -11.54 -9.77
N ARG A 281 16.05 -10.36 -10.36
CA ARG A 281 15.81 -10.16 -11.81
C ARG A 281 17.10 -10.14 -12.63
N ALA A 282 18.23 -9.82 -12.01
CA ALA A 282 19.54 -9.92 -12.66
C ALA A 282 20.07 -11.36 -12.61
N GLU A 283 20.67 -11.82 -13.71
CA GLU A 283 21.28 -13.15 -13.81
C GLU A 283 20.37 -14.28 -13.28
N HIS A 284 19.13 -14.34 -13.74
CA HIS A 284 18.10 -15.30 -13.32
C HIS A 284 18.44 -16.75 -13.70
N VAL A 285 19.59 -17.26 -13.20
CA VAL A 285 20.09 -18.62 -13.41
C VAL A 285 20.30 -19.28 -12.05
N LEU A 286 20.08 -20.59 -11.96
CA LEU A 286 20.39 -21.39 -10.77
C LEU A 286 21.87 -21.20 -10.40
N GLY A 287 22.13 -20.64 -9.20
CA GLY A 287 23.49 -20.34 -8.71
C GLY A 287 24.07 -19.00 -9.22
N GLY A 288 23.29 -18.19 -9.92
CA GLY A 288 23.67 -16.83 -10.31
C GLY A 288 23.75 -15.90 -9.10
N THR A 289 24.52 -14.83 -9.23
CA THR A 289 24.67 -13.79 -8.22
C THR A 289 23.79 -12.60 -8.58
N GLY A 290 22.81 -12.27 -7.73
CA GLY A 290 22.01 -11.06 -7.90
C GLY A 290 22.89 -9.82 -7.73
N ARG A 291 23.09 -9.04 -8.81
CA ARG A 291 23.93 -7.83 -8.80
C ARG A 291 23.12 -6.58 -8.95
N GLY A 292 23.46 -5.56 -8.17
CA GLY A 292 22.81 -4.28 -8.31
C GLY A 292 23.47 -3.12 -7.58
N ASP A 293 23.15 -1.94 -8.05
CA ASP A 293 23.55 -0.66 -7.46
C ASP A 293 22.35 0.05 -6.87
N LEU A 294 22.50 0.56 -5.65
CA LEU A 294 21.55 1.48 -5.03
C LEU A 294 22.09 2.90 -5.17
N ILE A 295 21.33 3.77 -5.81
CA ILE A 295 21.68 5.16 -6.06
C ILE A 295 20.82 6.04 -5.16
N ALA A 296 21.40 6.55 -4.08
CA ALA A 296 20.71 7.41 -3.11
C ALA A 296 21.53 8.69 -2.88
N TRP A 297 20.86 9.78 -2.53
CA TRP A 297 21.52 11.08 -2.33
C TRP A 297 21.13 11.76 -1.01
N GLU A 298 20.02 11.42 -0.38
CA GLU A 298 19.67 11.91 0.94
C GLU A 298 20.29 11.02 2.03
N HIS A 299 20.75 11.62 3.11
CA HIS A 299 21.47 10.92 4.18
C HIS A 299 20.66 9.79 4.80
N ASP A 300 19.35 9.97 5.04
CA ASP A 300 18.51 8.91 5.59
C ASP A 300 18.36 7.75 4.61
N GLU A 301 18.20 8.05 3.32
CA GLU A 301 18.05 7.03 2.28
C GLU A 301 19.35 6.25 2.03
N ILE A 302 20.51 6.93 2.13
CA ILE A 302 21.81 6.26 2.05
C ILE A 302 21.98 5.30 3.22
N ALA A 303 21.70 5.76 4.46
CA ALA A 303 21.80 4.92 5.64
C ALA A 303 20.80 3.74 5.61
N GLU A 304 19.56 4.00 5.22
CA GLU A 304 18.52 2.99 5.08
C GLU A 304 18.89 1.94 4.01
N ALA A 305 19.37 2.40 2.84
CA ALA A 305 19.83 1.51 1.78
C ALA A 305 21.03 0.65 2.23
N ALA A 306 21.96 1.23 3.01
CA ALA A 306 23.11 0.52 3.56
C ALA A 306 22.69 -0.62 4.50
N VAL A 307 21.79 -0.32 5.41
CA VAL A 307 21.23 -1.31 6.35
C VAL A 307 20.48 -2.41 5.58
N ILE A 308 19.62 -2.04 4.64
CA ILE A 308 18.86 -3.01 3.85
C ILE A 308 19.81 -3.92 3.04
N ALA A 309 20.84 -3.35 2.43
CA ALA A 309 21.81 -4.12 1.64
C ALA A 309 22.65 -5.06 2.51
N ARG A 310 23.14 -4.60 3.67
CA ARG A 310 23.87 -5.46 4.63
C ARG A 310 22.98 -6.61 5.09
N ARG A 311 21.73 -6.31 5.50
CA ARG A 311 20.77 -7.33 5.92
C ARG A 311 20.45 -8.33 4.80
N ALA A 312 20.34 -7.86 3.55
CA ALA A 312 20.13 -8.72 2.39
C ALA A 312 21.31 -9.70 2.18
N ILE A 313 22.53 -9.20 2.28
CA ILE A 313 23.77 -10.03 2.19
C ILE A 313 23.83 -11.06 3.34
N ALA A 314 23.46 -10.64 4.56
CA ALA A 314 23.42 -11.50 5.73
C ALA A 314 22.19 -12.44 5.80
N GLY A 315 21.25 -12.35 4.85
CA GLY A 315 20.02 -13.15 4.84
C GLY A 315 19.02 -12.78 5.95
N GLN A 316 19.15 -11.58 6.52
CA GLN A 316 18.28 -11.08 7.59
C GLN A 316 17.11 -10.30 7.00
N ILE A 317 15.99 -10.98 6.78
CA ILE A 317 14.82 -10.48 6.07
C ILE A 317 13.69 -10.23 7.07
N GLU A 318 12.81 -9.28 6.75
CA GLU A 318 11.63 -8.98 7.55
C GLU A 318 10.63 -10.15 7.53
N GLY A 319 9.97 -10.37 8.68
CA GLY A 319 8.90 -11.34 8.77
C GLY A 319 7.63 -10.86 8.08
N VAL A 320 6.95 -11.76 7.41
CA VAL A 320 5.62 -11.50 6.86
C VAL A 320 4.63 -11.40 8.01
N GLN A 321 3.90 -10.31 8.06
CA GLN A 321 2.84 -10.08 9.04
C GLN A 321 1.47 -10.21 8.37
N TRP A 322 0.52 -10.82 9.07
CA TRP A 322 -0.86 -10.95 8.63
C TRP A 322 -1.85 -10.47 9.68
N ARG A 323 -3.03 -10.16 9.21
CA ARG A 323 -4.12 -9.73 10.07
C ARG A 323 -4.91 -10.94 10.57
N ASN A 324 -5.13 -11.01 11.87
CA ASN A 324 -5.99 -12.01 12.48
C ASN A 324 -7.45 -11.58 12.44
N MET A 325 -8.35 -12.56 12.33
CA MET A 325 -9.80 -12.41 12.39
C MET A 325 -10.41 -11.30 11.48
N PRO A 326 -10.01 -11.17 10.19
CA PRO A 326 -10.58 -10.17 9.31
C PRO A 326 -12.07 -10.43 9.04
N ARG A 327 -12.96 -9.66 9.71
CA ARG A 327 -14.42 -9.84 9.62
C ARG A 327 -14.95 -9.67 8.20
N VAL A 328 -14.32 -8.81 7.38
CA VAL A 328 -14.68 -8.66 5.96
C VAL A 328 -14.47 -9.96 5.17
N VAL A 329 -13.41 -10.72 5.46
CA VAL A 329 -13.16 -12.01 4.82
C VAL A 329 -14.16 -13.05 5.31
N ALA A 330 -14.43 -13.11 6.61
CA ALA A 330 -15.46 -14.00 7.17
C ALA A 330 -16.82 -13.72 6.54
N ALA A 331 -17.25 -12.45 6.44
CA ALA A 331 -18.50 -12.04 5.79
C ALA A 331 -18.58 -12.51 4.34
N ASN A 332 -17.52 -12.28 3.56
CA ASN A 332 -17.43 -12.73 2.18
C ASN A 332 -17.60 -14.26 2.10
N GLN A 333 -16.87 -15.02 2.92
CA GLN A 333 -16.90 -16.47 2.90
C GLN A 333 -18.25 -17.03 3.36
N MET A 334 -18.90 -16.41 4.34
CA MET A 334 -20.28 -16.81 4.74
C MET A 334 -21.25 -16.72 3.57
N VAL A 335 -21.23 -15.61 2.82
CA VAL A 335 -22.09 -15.44 1.64
C VAL A 335 -21.73 -16.45 0.55
N MET A 336 -20.43 -16.68 0.30
CA MET A 336 -19.97 -17.66 -0.69
C MET A 336 -20.36 -19.10 -0.34
N MET A 337 -20.34 -19.46 0.93
CA MET A 337 -20.76 -20.79 1.42
C MET A 337 -22.27 -21.00 1.21
N THR A 338 -23.10 -20.03 1.56
CA THR A 338 -24.56 -20.12 1.35
C THR A 338 -24.94 -20.25 -0.13
N LEU A 339 -24.22 -19.56 -1.03
CA LEU A 339 -24.41 -19.69 -2.47
C LEU A 339 -24.00 -21.07 -3.01
N ALA A 340 -22.94 -21.65 -2.43
CA ALA A 340 -22.44 -22.96 -2.84
C ALA A 340 -23.26 -24.11 -2.31
N GLU A 341 -23.79 -24.04 -1.07
CA GLU A 341 -24.36 -25.15 -0.32
C GLU A 341 -25.85 -24.98 -0.09
N GLY A 342 -26.37 -23.78 -0.27
CA GLY A 342 -27.76 -23.42 -0.04
C GLY A 342 -28.06 -23.13 1.43
N ILE A 343 -27.85 -24.07 2.32
CA ILE A 343 -28.06 -23.96 3.77
C ILE A 343 -26.78 -24.35 4.48
N VAL A 344 -26.29 -23.49 5.37
CA VAL A 344 -25.04 -23.67 6.10
C VAL A 344 -25.29 -23.49 7.60
N PRO A 345 -25.09 -24.54 8.43
CA PRO A 345 -25.15 -24.40 9.89
C PRO A 345 -24.18 -23.35 10.40
N LEU A 346 -24.55 -22.59 11.42
CA LEU A 346 -23.70 -21.60 12.06
C LEU A 346 -22.41 -22.23 12.63
N THR A 347 -22.57 -23.41 13.22
CA THR A 347 -21.45 -24.22 13.74
C THR A 347 -20.48 -24.62 12.63
N ALA A 348 -20.98 -25.10 11.48
CA ALA A 348 -20.14 -25.49 10.36
C ALA A 348 -19.35 -24.30 9.78
N THR A 349 -19.98 -23.13 9.75
CA THR A 349 -19.29 -21.88 9.35
C THR A 349 -18.13 -21.57 10.31
N THR A 350 -18.39 -21.64 11.61
CA THR A 350 -17.40 -21.41 12.66
C THR A 350 -16.25 -22.41 12.57
N GLU A 351 -16.55 -23.70 12.43
CA GLU A 351 -15.57 -24.78 12.31
C GLU A 351 -14.66 -24.61 11.08
N ILE A 352 -15.22 -24.26 9.91
CA ILE A 352 -14.42 -24.02 8.70
C ILE A 352 -13.46 -22.85 8.88
N LEU A 353 -13.91 -21.75 9.48
CA LEU A 353 -13.05 -20.61 9.77
C LEU A 353 -11.93 -21.02 10.75
N GLN A 354 -12.26 -21.68 11.83
CA GLN A 354 -11.32 -22.14 12.86
C GLN A 354 -10.27 -23.12 12.36
N ARG A 355 -10.45 -23.78 11.22
CA ARG A 355 -9.42 -24.63 10.60
C ARG A 355 -8.21 -23.85 10.07
N THR A 356 -8.28 -22.53 10.06
CA THR A 356 -7.19 -21.67 9.61
C THR A 356 -6.55 -20.91 10.77
N LEU A 357 -5.25 -20.72 10.72
CA LEU A 357 -4.48 -20.04 11.78
C LEU A 357 -5.06 -18.66 12.11
N ILE A 358 -5.42 -17.88 11.08
CA ILE A 358 -5.90 -16.49 11.23
C ILE A 358 -7.26 -16.38 11.92
N PHE A 359 -8.08 -17.45 11.89
CA PHE A 359 -9.38 -17.49 12.56
C PHE A 359 -9.42 -18.48 13.74
N GLN A 360 -8.27 -18.89 14.27
CA GLN A 360 -8.19 -19.84 15.37
C GLN A 360 -9.03 -19.40 16.59
N GLN A 361 -9.09 -18.11 16.86
CA GLN A 361 -9.84 -17.53 17.99
C GLN A 361 -11.29 -17.14 17.64
N TRP A 362 -11.76 -17.43 16.42
CA TRP A 362 -13.11 -17.12 15.98
C TRP A 362 -14.12 -17.95 16.75
N THR A 363 -15.21 -17.32 17.19
CA THR A 363 -16.24 -17.97 17.99
C THR A 363 -17.57 -18.03 17.26
N GLU A 364 -18.49 -18.89 17.72
CA GLU A 364 -19.86 -18.93 17.20
C GLU A 364 -20.58 -17.59 17.42
N LYS A 365 -20.30 -16.90 18.53
CA LYS A 365 -20.81 -15.55 18.78
C LYS A 365 -20.42 -14.59 17.67
N ASN A 366 -19.16 -14.61 17.22
CA ASN A 366 -18.71 -13.78 16.10
C ASN A 366 -19.46 -14.13 14.79
N THR A 367 -19.71 -15.43 14.55
CA THR A 367 -20.48 -15.90 13.40
C THR A 367 -21.91 -15.36 13.43
N VAL A 368 -22.59 -15.44 14.57
CA VAL A 368 -23.97 -14.95 14.75
C VAL A 368 -24.04 -13.43 14.57
N GLU A 369 -23.18 -12.69 15.23
CA GLU A 369 -23.13 -11.22 15.13
C GLU A 369 -22.92 -10.76 13.68
N LEU A 370 -22.01 -11.42 12.98
CA LEU A 370 -21.74 -11.11 11.58
C LEU A 370 -22.91 -11.51 10.67
N ALA A 371 -23.53 -12.68 10.92
CA ALA A 371 -24.71 -13.15 10.21
C ALA A 371 -25.89 -12.18 10.33
N ARG A 372 -26.14 -11.60 11.51
CA ARG A 372 -27.17 -10.57 11.71
C ARG A 372 -26.95 -9.35 10.83
N ILE A 373 -25.70 -8.85 10.77
CA ILE A 373 -25.34 -7.72 9.91
C ILE A 373 -25.61 -8.01 8.44
N LEU A 374 -25.30 -9.22 7.99
CA LEU A 374 -25.47 -9.63 6.60
C LEU A 374 -26.94 -9.91 6.24
N ASP A 375 -27.76 -10.41 7.20
CA ASP A 375 -29.20 -10.60 7.04
C ASP A 375 -29.93 -9.27 6.88
N ASP A 376 -29.64 -8.29 7.72
CA ASP A 376 -30.16 -6.91 7.62
C ASP A 376 -29.89 -6.27 6.24
N ARG A 377 -28.90 -6.78 5.50
CA ARG A 377 -28.52 -6.31 4.17
C ARG A 377 -29.00 -7.21 3.04
N TRP A 378 -29.74 -8.25 3.36
CA TRP A 378 -30.24 -9.24 2.41
C TRP A 378 -29.14 -9.99 1.65
N LEU A 379 -27.94 -10.02 2.25
CA LEU A 379 -26.80 -10.77 1.71
C LEU A 379 -26.85 -12.25 2.07
N LEU A 380 -27.48 -12.57 3.16
CA LEU A 380 -27.89 -13.91 3.52
C LEU A 380 -29.22 -13.84 4.29
N LYS A 381 -29.80 -14.97 4.61
CA LYS A 381 -30.93 -15.09 5.52
C LYS A 381 -30.46 -15.90 6.72
N LEU A 382 -30.65 -15.36 7.92
CA LEU A 382 -30.29 -15.99 9.19
C LEU A 382 -31.51 -16.61 9.85
N VAL A 383 -31.33 -17.80 10.37
CA VAL A 383 -32.25 -18.45 11.33
C VAL A 383 -31.42 -18.79 12.55
N GLU A 384 -31.54 -18.00 13.59
CA GLU A 384 -30.68 -18.11 14.77
C GLU A 384 -31.17 -19.16 15.77
N ASN A 385 -32.46 -19.16 16.09
CA ASN A 385 -33.08 -20.04 17.09
C ASN A 385 -34.30 -20.78 16.49
N PRO A 386 -34.10 -21.80 15.66
CA PRO A 386 -35.20 -22.47 14.98
C PRO A 386 -36.13 -23.23 15.91
N GLU A 387 -35.68 -23.57 17.13
CA GLU A 387 -36.52 -24.26 18.12
C GLU A 387 -37.57 -23.33 18.75
N THR A 388 -37.26 -22.03 18.87
CA THR A 388 -38.14 -21.00 19.46
C THR A 388 -38.88 -20.18 18.44
N ALA A 389 -38.28 -19.95 17.24
CA ALA A 389 -38.87 -19.20 16.14
C ALA A 389 -40.09 -19.94 15.53
N ASP A 390 -40.99 -19.18 14.86
CA ASP A 390 -42.11 -19.83 14.14
C ASP A 390 -41.55 -20.65 12.97
N PRO A 391 -41.84 -21.99 12.95
CA PRO A 391 -41.39 -22.85 11.87
C PRO A 391 -41.82 -22.38 10.47
N LEU A 392 -42.99 -21.75 10.36
CA LEU A 392 -43.52 -21.26 9.07
C LEU A 392 -42.66 -20.10 8.49
N GLU A 393 -41.91 -19.36 9.30
CA GLU A 393 -41.03 -18.30 8.84
C GLU A 393 -39.72 -18.85 8.24
N TRP A 394 -39.13 -19.87 8.84
CA TRP A 394 -37.85 -20.43 8.42
C TRP A 394 -37.94 -21.68 7.52
N ALA A 395 -39.02 -22.45 7.61
CA ALA A 395 -39.24 -23.64 6.78
C ALA A 395 -39.12 -23.41 5.26
N PRO A 396 -39.48 -22.23 4.71
CA PRO A 396 -39.34 -21.99 3.29
C PRO A 396 -37.94 -22.29 2.71
N SER A 397 -36.89 -22.12 3.47
CA SER A 397 -35.52 -22.42 3.03
C SER A 397 -35.23 -23.93 3.01
N LEU A 398 -35.94 -24.70 3.81
CA LEU A 398 -35.81 -26.16 3.98
C LEU A 398 -36.92 -26.96 3.29
N TRP A 399 -37.94 -26.32 2.70
CA TRP A 399 -39.18 -26.92 2.29
C TRP A 399 -39.00 -28.20 1.45
N LYS A 400 -38.12 -28.16 0.47
CA LYS A 400 -37.81 -29.32 -0.37
C LYS A 400 -37.32 -30.55 0.41
N VAL A 401 -36.58 -30.29 1.50
CA VAL A 401 -36.03 -31.36 2.35
C VAL A 401 -37.07 -31.86 3.32
N LEU A 402 -37.96 -30.97 3.78
CA LEU A 402 -38.99 -31.30 4.80
C LEU A 402 -40.19 -32.04 4.21
N VAL A 403 -40.48 -31.86 2.92
CA VAL A 403 -41.69 -32.45 2.27
C VAL A 403 -41.51 -33.93 1.89
N GLU A 404 -40.29 -34.39 1.63
CA GLU A 404 -40.01 -35.75 1.24
C GLU A 404 -40.49 -36.75 2.30
N GLY A 405 -41.57 -37.53 1.98
CA GLY A 405 -42.13 -38.56 2.87
C GLY A 405 -43.01 -38.02 4.00
N THR A 406 -43.57 -36.84 3.89
CA THR A 406 -44.40 -36.20 4.93
C THR A 406 -45.78 -35.81 4.43
N ASN A 407 -46.69 -35.46 5.37
CA ASN A 407 -48.03 -34.95 5.05
C ASN A 407 -48.04 -33.38 4.86
N LEU A 408 -46.92 -32.77 4.63
CA LEU A 408 -46.82 -31.33 4.29
C LEU A 408 -47.24 -31.13 2.83
N PRO A 409 -47.77 -29.95 2.45
CA PRO A 409 -48.11 -29.67 1.07
C PRO A 409 -46.88 -29.83 0.16
N GLU A 410 -47.02 -30.49 -1.00
CA GLU A 410 -45.93 -30.68 -1.98
C GLU A 410 -45.32 -29.34 -2.41
N LYS A 411 -46.19 -28.35 -2.64
CA LYS A 411 -45.74 -26.97 -2.91
C LYS A 411 -45.73 -26.17 -1.61
N ARG A 412 -44.68 -25.38 -1.45
CA ARG A 412 -44.56 -24.40 -0.36
C ARG A 412 -45.80 -23.50 -0.37
N PRO A 413 -46.54 -23.34 0.76
CA PRO A 413 -47.66 -22.39 0.86
C PRO A 413 -47.11 -20.94 0.68
N SER A 414 -47.84 -20.10 -0.06
CA SER A 414 -47.60 -18.66 -0.12
C SER A 414 -47.98 -18.00 1.22
N LYS A 415 -47.66 -16.74 1.39
CA LYS A 415 -48.10 -15.98 2.57
C LYS A 415 -49.65 -15.90 2.62
N GLU A 416 -50.25 -15.71 1.48
CA GLU A 416 -51.70 -15.63 1.33
C GLU A 416 -52.36 -17.00 1.68
N ASP A 417 -51.74 -18.11 1.29
CA ASP A 417 -52.21 -19.43 1.65
C ASP A 417 -52.14 -19.67 3.16
N ILE A 418 -51.07 -19.17 3.81
CA ILE A 418 -50.90 -19.28 5.25
C ILE A 418 -51.92 -18.42 6.00
N GLU A 419 -52.20 -17.20 5.50
CA GLU A 419 -53.18 -16.30 6.10
C GLU A 419 -54.61 -16.78 5.97
N GLN A 420 -54.91 -17.59 4.96
CA GLN A 420 -56.25 -18.17 4.71
C GLN A 420 -56.48 -19.53 5.38
N GLU A 421 -55.40 -20.16 5.89
CA GLU A 421 -55.47 -21.49 6.46
C GLU A 421 -55.96 -21.46 7.91
N SER A 422 -56.60 -22.57 8.37
CA SER A 422 -57.07 -22.68 9.74
C SER A 422 -55.90 -22.76 10.75
N GLU A 423 -56.06 -22.16 11.92
CA GLU A 423 -55.05 -22.20 12.98
C GLU A 423 -54.73 -23.64 13.45
N GLN A 424 -55.67 -24.55 13.36
CA GLN A 424 -55.45 -25.98 13.64
C GLN A 424 -54.47 -26.62 12.64
N THR A 425 -54.63 -26.33 11.34
CA THR A 425 -53.73 -26.82 10.29
C THR A 425 -52.34 -26.21 10.44
N LEU A 426 -52.27 -24.89 10.68
CA LEU A 426 -51.00 -24.21 10.91
C LEU A 426 -50.24 -24.76 12.12
N ASN A 427 -50.90 -25.04 13.24
CA ASN A 427 -50.26 -25.62 14.41
C ASN A 427 -49.81 -27.07 14.16
N ARG A 428 -50.56 -27.84 13.37
CA ARG A 428 -50.12 -29.15 12.92
C ARG A 428 -48.87 -29.08 12.07
N TRP A 429 -48.80 -28.14 11.12
CA TRP A 429 -47.60 -27.91 10.30
C TRP A 429 -46.44 -27.47 11.16
N ARG A 430 -46.60 -26.51 12.05
CA ARG A 430 -45.54 -26.05 12.99
C ARG A 430 -44.94 -27.19 13.80
N THR A 431 -45.79 -28.05 14.35
CA THR A 431 -45.35 -29.22 15.12
C THR A 431 -44.60 -30.22 14.27
N GLN A 432 -45.11 -30.52 13.08
CA GLN A 432 -44.50 -31.45 12.14
C GLN A 432 -43.13 -30.91 11.62
N ILE A 433 -43.07 -29.65 11.23
CA ILE A 433 -41.83 -29.01 10.76
C ILE A 433 -40.75 -29.01 11.86
N ARG A 434 -41.10 -28.69 13.11
CA ARG A 434 -40.16 -28.78 14.23
C ARG A 434 -39.63 -30.19 14.46
N ALA A 435 -40.49 -31.19 14.35
CA ALA A 435 -40.10 -32.59 14.53
C ALA A 435 -39.14 -33.07 13.43
N LEU A 436 -39.27 -32.53 12.25
CA LEU A 436 -38.45 -32.86 11.08
C LEU A 436 -37.14 -32.06 10.98
N LEU A 437 -36.92 -31.08 11.87
CA LEU A 437 -35.71 -30.24 11.84
C LEU A 437 -34.46 -31.12 12.04
N PRO A 438 -33.54 -31.14 11.07
CA PRO A 438 -32.29 -31.90 11.18
C PRO A 438 -31.48 -31.48 12.41
N LYS A 439 -30.90 -32.46 13.12
CA LYS A 439 -30.14 -32.20 14.37
C LYS A 439 -29.04 -31.18 14.19
N HIS A 440 -28.32 -31.19 13.06
CA HIS A 440 -27.20 -30.27 12.76
C HIS A 440 -27.66 -28.84 12.47
N LEU A 441 -28.95 -28.57 12.28
CA LEU A 441 -29.52 -27.24 12.09
C LEU A 441 -30.16 -26.65 13.36
N LYS A 442 -30.24 -27.41 14.46
CA LYS A 442 -30.87 -26.95 15.69
C LYS A 442 -30.20 -25.73 16.31
N GLY A 443 -28.91 -25.55 16.14
CA GLY A 443 -28.14 -24.37 16.57
C GLY A 443 -28.27 -23.16 15.63
N GLY A 444 -29.12 -23.23 14.60
CA GLY A 444 -29.30 -22.17 13.62
C GLY A 444 -28.45 -22.35 12.35
N TRP A 445 -28.83 -21.62 11.32
CA TRP A 445 -28.17 -21.67 10.01
C TRP A 445 -28.30 -20.36 9.24
N THR A 446 -27.51 -20.27 8.16
CA THR A 446 -27.64 -19.23 7.14
C THR A 446 -28.01 -19.82 5.78
N SER A 447 -28.70 -19.06 4.97
CA SER A 447 -29.02 -19.40 3.58
C SER A 447 -28.84 -18.16 2.67
N ALA A 448 -28.83 -18.35 1.34
CA ALA A 448 -28.63 -17.26 0.42
C ALA A 448 -29.77 -16.23 0.51
N GLY A 449 -29.40 -14.96 0.63
CA GLY A 449 -30.30 -13.81 0.59
C GLY A 449 -30.55 -13.32 -0.86
N ALA A 450 -31.45 -12.37 -1.01
CA ALA A 450 -31.82 -11.82 -2.31
C ALA A 450 -30.64 -11.18 -3.07
N ARG A 451 -29.66 -10.64 -2.35
CA ARG A 451 -28.49 -9.94 -2.90
C ARG A 451 -27.22 -10.78 -2.96
N SER A 452 -27.21 -12.03 -2.46
CA SER A 452 -25.98 -12.84 -2.38
C SER A 452 -25.28 -13.00 -3.71
N ARG A 453 -26.04 -13.19 -4.81
CA ARG A 453 -25.46 -13.43 -6.14
C ARG A 453 -24.82 -12.18 -6.75
N SER A 454 -25.45 -11.01 -6.61
CA SER A 454 -24.85 -9.75 -7.03
C SER A 454 -23.61 -9.40 -6.19
N TYR A 455 -23.71 -9.61 -4.89
CA TYR A 455 -22.59 -9.44 -3.97
C TYR A 455 -21.37 -10.30 -4.36
N MET A 456 -21.59 -11.59 -4.69
CA MET A 456 -20.51 -12.47 -5.14
C MET A 456 -19.77 -11.89 -6.36
N LEU A 457 -20.50 -11.35 -7.33
CA LEU A 457 -19.91 -10.79 -8.55
C LEU A 457 -19.14 -9.48 -8.26
N GLU A 458 -19.60 -8.69 -7.30
CA GLU A 458 -18.99 -7.41 -6.91
C GLU A 458 -17.76 -7.61 -5.99
N HIS A 459 -17.75 -8.64 -5.15
CA HIS A 459 -16.74 -8.89 -4.10
C HIS A 459 -16.02 -10.23 -4.25
N LEU A 460 -15.81 -10.66 -5.49
CA LEU A 460 -15.07 -11.88 -5.77
C LEU A 460 -13.59 -11.75 -5.37
N SER A 461 -13.02 -10.59 -5.59
CA SER A 461 -11.69 -10.20 -5.12
C SER A 461 -11.82 -9.34 -3.88
N MET A 462 -10.98 -9.60 -2.87
CA MET A 462 -10.87 -8.74 -1.68
C MET A 462 -9.97 -7.52 -1.92
N ILE A 463 -9.56 -7.27 -3.16
CA ILE A 463 -8.83 -6.04 -3.53
C ILE A 463 -9.82 -4.87 -3.52
N PRO A 464 -9.55 -3.79 -2.80
CA PRO A 464 -10.43 -2.63 -2.81
C PRO A 464 -10.54 -2.04 -4.21
N ASP A 465 -11.78 -1.90 -4.71
CA ASP A 465 -12.06 -1.22 -5.99
C ASP A 465 -11.84 0.30 -5.83
N ALA A 466 -10.66 0.78 -6.22
CA ALA A 466 -10.45 2.19 -6.49
C ALA A 466 -10.94 2.45 -7.93
N GLN A 467 -11.84 3.41 -8.11
CA GLN A 467 -12.30 3.80 -9.43
C GLN A 467 -11.13 4.36 -10.24
N ARG A 468 -10.85 3.75 -11.39
CA ARG A 468 -9.75 4.15 -12.28
C ARG A 468 -10.34 4.71 -13.57
N TYR A 469 -9.75 5.79 -14.05
CA TYR A 469 -10.06 6.35 -15.33
C TYR A 469 -9.09 5.82 -16.38
N THR A 470 -9.63 5.24 -17.45
CA THR A 470 -8.82 4.79 -18.59
C THR A 470 -8.38 6.01 -19.39
N VAL A 471 -7.08 6.16 -19.59
CA VAL A 471 -6.50 7.22 -20.42
C VAL A 471 -6.41 6.72 -21.85
N ARG A 472 -7.09 7.44 -22.79
CA ARG A 472 -7.10 7.12 -24.22
C ARG A 472 -6.47 8.21 -25.05
N ASP A 473 -5.60 7.82 -25.93
CA ASP A 473 -5.08 8.70 -26.98
C ASP A 473 -6.18 9.05 -28.00
N MET A 474 -6.41 10.33 -28.20
CA MET A 474 -7.42 10.85 -29.12
C MET A 474 -7.15 10.43 -30.57
N VAL A 475 -5.87 10.32 -30.97
CA VAL A 475 -5.46 10.02 -32.36
C VAL A 475 -5.58 8.53 -32.65
N SER A 476 -4.93 7.70 -31.86
CA SER A 476 -4.91 6.24 -32.05
C SER A 476 -6.12 5.52 -31.47
N ARG A 477 -6.88 6.17 -30.60
CA ARG A 477 -7.97 5.61 -29.77
C ARG A 477 -7.56 4.44 -28.87
N ARG A 478 -6.27 4.18 -28.74
CA ARG A 478 -5.72 3.14 -27.85
C ARG A 478 -5.74 3.60 -26.41
N ALA A 479 -5.97 2.66 -25.50
CA ALA A 479 -5.76 2.88 -24.09
C ALA A 479 -4.25 2.90 -23.82
N ILE A 480 -3.73 4.02 -23.30
CA ILE A 480 -2.31 4.18 -22.95
C ILE A 480 -2.05 3.86 -21.48
N GLY A 481 -3.07 3.97 -20.63
CA GLY A 481 -2.93 3.66 -19.23
C GLY A 481 -4.18 3.96 -18.43
N SER A 482 -4.02 4.06 -17.12
CA SER A 482 -5.08 4.45 -16.19
C SER A 482 -4.54 5.41 -15.13
N VAL A 483 -5.39 6.31 -14.68
CA VAL A 483 -5.14 7.22 -13.55
C VAL A 483 -6.19 7.02 -12.48
N ASP A 484 -5.81 7.27 -11.22
CA ASP A 484 -6.72 7.15 -10.10
C ASP A 484 -7.74 8.31 -10.10
N GLU A 485 -8.90 8.04 -9.56
CA GLU A 485 -9.95 9.05 -9.36
C GLU A 485 -9.44 10.29 -8.61
N ALA A 486 -8.54 10.10 -7.64
CA ALA A 486 -7.92 11.20 -6.90
C ALA A 486 -7.16 12.18 -7.79
N PHE A 487 -6.45 11.67 -8.83
CA PHE A 487 -5.79 12.51 -9.82
C PHE A 487 -6.80 13.32 -10.65
N VAL A 488 -7.83 12.65 -11.18
CA VAL A 488 -8.88 13.32 -11.97
C VAL A 488 -9.59 14.40 -11.15
N LEU A 489 -9.73 14.18 -9.84
CA LEU A 489 -10.31 15.16 -8.91
C LEU A 489 -9.39 16.33 -8.63
N SER A 490 -8.08 16.08 -8.52
CA SER A 490 -7.10 17.16 -8.36
C SER A 490 -7.12 18.12 -9.55
N LEU A 491 -7.40 17.60 -10.74
CA LEU A 491 -7.59 18.39 -11.95
C LEU A 491 -8.84 19.30 -11.90
N ASN A 492 -9.87 18.88 -11.18
CA ASN A 492 -11.12 19.65 -11.04
C ASN A 492 -11.12 20.63 -9.86
N ASN A 493 -10.35 20.36 -8.79
CA ASN A 493 -10.30 21.15 -7.56
C ASN A 493 -9.31 22.31 -7.60
N SER A 494 -8.48 22.43 -8.61
CA SER A 494 -7.74 23.67 -8.90
C SER A 494 -8.71 24.74 -9.43
N GLY A 495 -9.80 24.93 -8.66
CA GLY A 495 -10.94 25.79 -8.94
C GLY A 495 -10.70 27.28 -8.67
N GLU A 496 -9.53 27.79 -9.02
CA GLU A 496 -9.39 29.16 -9.47
C GLU A 496 -9.35 29.11 -10.99
N GLU A 497 -10.35 29.72 -11.59
CA GLU A 497 -10.43 30.06 -13.00
C GLU A 497 -9.14 30.72 -13.44
N THR A 498 -8.14 29.90 -13.77
CA THR A 498 -6.99 30.33 -14.52
C THR A 498 -7.34 30.10 -15.97
N ASP A 499 -7.78 31.20 -16.58
CA ASP A 499 -8.00 31.37 -18.01
C ASP A 499 -7.14 30.43 -18.86
N GLY A 500 -7.78 29.38 -19.44
CA GLY A 500 -7.37 28.78 -20.68
C GLY A 500 -6.09 27.96 -20.75
N ALA A 501 -5.39 27.67 -19.63
CA ALA A 501 -4.19 26.83 -19.69
C ALA A 501 -4.57 25.34 -19.81
N PRO A 502 -4.14 24.65 -20.87
CA PRO A 502 -4.46 23.25 -21.09
C PRO A 502 -3.87 22.37 -20.00
N ARG A 503 -4.68 21.42 -19.48
CA ARG A 503 -4.27 20.49 -18.40
C ARG A 503 -3.36 19.43 -18.96
N ARG A 504 -2.08 19.47 -18.59
CA ARG A 504 -1.02 18.63 -19.13
C ARG A 504 -0.48 17.67 -18.07
N PHE A 505 -0.18 16.44 -18.48
CA PHE A 505 0.48 15.47 -17.61
C PHE A 505 1.37 14.53 -18.41
N VAL A 506 2.28 13.83 -17.72
CA VAL A 506 3.20 12.87 -18.32
C VAL A 506 2.74 11.46 -18.01
N ILE A 507 2.55 10.64 -19.02
CA ILE A 507 2.35 9.20 -18.91
C ILE A 507 3.01 8.50 -20.11
N VAL A 508 3.62 7.32 -19.89
CA VAL A 508 4.43 6.61 -20.91
C VAL A 508 5.63 7.46 -21.39
N GLY A 509 6.22 8.24 -20.49
CA GLY A 509 7.35 9.13 -20.81
C GLY A 509 7.03 10.28 -21.76
N ARG A 510 5.75 10.51 -22.10
CA ARG A 510 5.30 11.55 -23.04
C ARG A 510 4.34 12.51 -22.35
N THR A 511 4.35 13.74 -22.79
CA THR A 511 3.42 14.75 -22.30
C THR A 511 2.13 14.70 -23.10
N TRP A 512 1.04 14.73 -22.35
CA TRP A 512 -0.32 14.67 -22.87
C TRP A 512 -1.16 15.84 -22.37
N GLU A 513 -2.00 16.36 -23.21
CA GLU A 513 -3.00 17.36 -22.88
C GLU A 513 -4.37 16.70 -22.74
N ILE A 514 -5.10 17.00 -21.66
CA ILE A 514 -6.44 16.49 -21.45
C ILE A 514 -7.41 17.25 -22.35
N VAL A 515 -8.01 16.55 -23.30
CA VAL A 515 -9.02 17.08 -24.22
C VAL A 515 -10.42 16.96 -23.60
N GLU A 516 -10.71 15.80 -23.00
CA GLU A 516 -12.03 15.51 -22.45
C GLU A 516 -11.91 14.54 -21.27
N ALA A 517 -12.75 14.72 -20.26
CA ALA A 517 -12.94 13.78 -19.18
C ALA A 517 -14.42 13.34 -19.14
N ASP A 518 -14.68 12.04 -19.34
CA ASP A 518 -16.02 11.44 -19.24
C ASP A 518 -16.13 10.62 -17.94
N PRO A 519 -16.68 11.21 -16.85
CA PRO A 519 -16.85 10.53 -15.59
C PRO A 519 -17.84 9.34 -15.64
N ALA A 520 -18.79 9.37 -16.58
CA ALA A 520 -19.79 8.32 -16.71
C ALA A 520 -19.19 7.04 -17.27
N LYS A 521 -18.20 7.16 -18.16
CA LYS A 521 -17.46 6.03 -18.73
C LYS A 521 -16.17 5.74 -18.00
N SER A 522 -15.77 6.59 -17.01
CA SER A 522 -14.46 6.55 -16.38
C SER A 522 -13.32 6.57 -17.41
N GLU A 523 -13.42 7.48 -18.38
CA GLU A 523 -12.46 7.67 -19.46
C GLU A 523 -11.91 9.11 -19.48
N LEU A 524 -10.64 9.23 -19.84
CA LEU A 524 -9.90 10.47 -20.04
C LEU A 524 -9.33 10.45 -21.46
N ILE A 525 -9.79 11.37 -22.31
CA ILE A 525 -9.30 11.50 -23.69
C ILE A 525 -8.18 12.54 -23.71
N VAL A 526 -7.03 12.15 -24.25
CA VAL A 526 -5.81 12.95 -24.24
C VAL A 526 -5.20 13.07 -25.64
N ALA A 527 -4.53 14.19 -25.89
CA ALA A 527 -3.78 14.44 -27.12
C ALA A 527 -2.29 14.53 -26.81
N PRO A 528 -1.40 13.97 -27.66
CA PRO A 528 0.03 14.11 -27.45
C PRO A 528 0.47 15.55 -27.77
N ILE A 529 1.31 16.13 -26.91
CA ILE A 529 1.88 17.45 -27.12
C ILE A 529 3.39 17.42 -26.88
N GLY A 530 4.05 18.50 -27.29
CA GLY A 530 5.49 18.69 -27.05
C GLY A 530 5.85 18.72 -25.55
N LYS A 531 7.08 19.10 -25.24
CA LYS A 531 7.67 19.06 -23.88
C LYS A 531 6.84 19.86 -22.85
N GLY A 532 6.74 19.32 -21.63
CA GLY A 532 6.15 19.97 -20.44
C GLY A 532 4.87 19.30 -19.93
N GLY A 533 4.81 18.98 -18.65
CA GLY A 533 3.68 18.37 -17.95
C GLY A 533 4.11 17.84 -16.59
N THR A 534 3.14 17.55 -15.71
CA THR A 534 3.39 16.90 -14.41
C THR A 534 3.04 15.43 -14.47
N ALA A 535 3.79 14.57 -13.78
CA ALA A 535 3.39 13.17 -13.64
C ALA A 535 2.10 13.09 -12.79
N PRO A 536 1.15 12.18 -13.11
CA PRO A 536 -0.04 12.00 -12.30
C PRO A 536 0.34 11.62 -10.87
N VAL A 537 -0.37 12.18 -9.90
CA VAL A 537 -0.25 11.74 -8.51
C VAL A 537 -1.17 10.53 -8.35
N TRP A 538 -0.57 9.34 -8.33
CA TRP A 538 -1.31 8.13 -7.99
C TRP A 538 -1.44 8.00 -6.48
N SER A 539 -2.61 7.59 -6.02
CA SER A 539 -2.80 7.20 -4.62
C SER A 539 -1.96 5.94 -4.35
N GLY A 540 -0.81 6.13 -3.76
CA GLY A 540 0.08 5.05 -3.35
C GLY A 540 1.04 5.64 -2.34
N GLU A 541 0.99 5.13 -1.12
CA GLU A 541 1.97 5.47 -0.10
C GLU A 541 3.24 4.68 -0.37
N LEU A 542 4.37 5.26 0.00
CA LEU A 542 5.62 4.52 0.03
C LEU A 542 5.49 3.34 0.98
N PRO A 543 6.12 2.20 0.68
CA PRO A 543 6.17 1.09 1.62
C PRO A 543 6.69 1.56 2.99
N PRO A 544 6.11 1.10 4.09
CA PRO A 544 6.61 1.42 5.41
C PRO A 544 8.01 0.82 5.60
N VAL A 545 8.90 1.56 6.27
CA VAL A 545 10.19 1.04 6.73
C VAL A 545 9.97 0.30 8.04
N PRO A 546 10.37 -0.97 8.15
CA PRO A 546 10.30 -1.76 9.36
C PRO A 546 11.11 -1.17 10.54
N ALA A 547 10.68 -1.45 11.75
CA ALA A 547 11.30 -0.93 12.95
C ALA A 547 12.76 -1.41 13.12
N GLU A 548 13.03 -2.66 12.79
CA GLU A 548 14.36 -3.25 12.84
C GLU A 548 15.35 -2.57 11.89
N ILE A 549 14.92 -2.16 10.71
CA ILE A 549 15.75 -1.39 9.77
C ILE A 549 16.03 0.00 10.33
N ALA A 550 15.02 0.68 10.83
CA ALA A 550 15.17 2.04 11.34
C ALA A 550 16.06 2.09 12.60
N ARG A 551 15.98 1.10 13.47
CA ARG A 551 16.86 0.98 14.64
C ARG A 551 18.32 0.74 14.23
N GLU A 552 18.54 -0.14 13.26
CA GLU A 552 19.87 -0.39 12.73
C GLU A 552 20.46 0.85 12.01
N VAL A 553 19.61 1.68 11.38
CA VAL A 553 20.05 3.01 10.88
C VAL A 553 20.54 3.89 12.04
N GLY A 554 19.88 3.88 13.18
CA GLY A 554 20.35 4.55 14.41
C GLY A 554 21.72 4.05 14.85
N GLN A 555 21.90 2.73 14.88
CA GLN A 555 23.17 2.09 15.23
C GLN A 555 24.28 2.44 14.22
N LEU A 556 24.00 2.36 12.91
CA LEU A 556 24.95 2.76 11.87
C LEU A 556 25.41 4.21 12.03
N ARG A 557 24.51 5.13 12.37
CA ARG A 557 24.87 6.51 12.67
C ARG A 557 25.81 6.63 13.87
N ARG A 558 25.60 5.82 14.90
CA ARG A 558 26.49 5.76 16.07
C ARG A 558 27.87 5.25 15.69
N SER A 559 28.00 4.15 15.00
CA SER A 559 29.27 3.62 14.49
C SER A 559 30.00 4.63 13.60
N ILE A 560 29.27 5.40 12.79
CA ILE A 560 29.84 6.52 12.00
C ILE A 560 30.38 7.63 12.89
N LEU A 561 29.68 7.99 13.97
CA LEU A 561 30.15 9.00 14.91
C LEU A 561 31.44 8.55 15.62
N GLU A 562 31.47 7.30 16.08
CA GLU A 562 32.67 6.68 16.70
C GLU A 562 33.87 6.69 15.75
N LEU A 563 33.66 6.32 14.49
CA LEU A 563 34.70 6.39 13.46
C LEU A 563 35.21 7.82 13.23
N ALA A 564 34.30 8.81 13.22
CA ALA A 564 34.66 10.21 12.94
C ALA A 564 35.35 10.93 14.10
N THR A 565 34.98 10.60 15.34
CA THR A 565 35.38 11.33 16.54
C THR A 565 36.35 10.56 17.47
N GLY A 566 36.38 9.24 17.34
CA GLY A 566 37.13 8.37 18.27
C GLY A 566 36.53 8.37 19.69
N VAL A 567 35.35 8.91 19.89
CA VAL A 567 34.63 8.99 21.17
C VAL A 567 33.47 8.01 21.11
N GLU A 568 33.42 7.07 22.04
CA GLU A 568 32.22 6.26 22.25
C GLU A 568 31.09 7.16 22.77
N PRO A 569 29.86 7.13 22.17
CA PRO A 569 28.72 7.78 22.77
C PRO A 569 28.47 7.25 24.17
N GLU A 570 27.90 8.05 25.08
CA GLU A 570 27.63 7.65 26.47
C GLU A 570 27.00 6.26 26.50
N SER A 571 27.78 5.29 26.99
CA SER A 571 27.36 3.89 27.11
C SER A 571 26.28 3.78 28.19
N VAL A 572 25.05 3.51 27.80
CA VAL A 572 24.02 3.08 28.76
C VAL A 572 24.30 1.62 29.08
N GLU A 573 25.11 1.37 30.09
CA GLU A 573 25.42 0.02 30.59
C GLU A 573 24.12 -0.67 31.06
N GLY A 574 23.84 -1.87 30.55
CA GLY A 574 22.83 -2.78 31.10
C GLY A 574 21.47 -2.80 30.47
N VAL A 575 21.29 -2.20 29.29
CA VAL A 575 19.99 -2.14 28.59
C VAL A 575 19.60 -3.51 28.03
N ARG A 576 18.55 -4.12 28.59
CA ARG A 576 17.85 -5.26 27.96
C ARG A 576 16.85 -4.77 26.92
N LEU A 577 17.24 -4.87 25.65
CA LEU A 577 16.39 -4.60 24.50
C LEU A 577 15.47 -5.78 24.13
N ASP A 578 15.34 -6.78 24.99
CA ASP A 578 14.60 -8.03 24.77
C ASP A 578 13.12 -7.79 24.37
N ARG A 579 12.54 -6.67 24.83
CA ARG A 579 11.16 -6.32 24.52
C ARG A 579 10.97 -5.58 23.19
N ILE A 580 12.01 -4.91 22.66
CA ILE A 580 11.91 -4.09 21.45
C ILE A 580 12.33 -4.87 20.18
N GLY A 581 12.44 -6.21 20.29
CA GLY A 581 13.11 -7.07 19.29
C GLY A 581 14.61 -7.00 19.44
N GLY A 582 15.30 -8.10 19.66
CA GLY A 582 16.66 -8.24 20.14
C GLY A 582 17.68 -7.18 19.69
N PRO A 583 18.83 -7.09 20.32
CA PRO A 583 19.82 -6.08 19.95
C PRO A 583 20.12 -6.20 18.46
N PRO A 584 20.21 -5.08 17.72
CA PRO A 584 20.74 -5.14 16.36
C PRO A 584 22.11 -5.85 16.45
N PRO A 585 22.47 -6.65 15.44
CA PRO A 585 23.77 -7.33 15.46
C PRO A 585 24.87 -6.29 15.60
N ASP A 586 25.90 -6.57 16.40
CA ASP A 586 27.14 -5.79 16.43
C ASP A 586 27.77 -5.91 15.03
N CYS A 587 27.53 -4.91 14.19
CA CYS A 587 28.05 -4.83 12.83
C CYS A 587 29.15 -3.78 12.79
N ASP A 588 30.28 -4.15 12.19
CA ASP A 588 31.32 -3.16 11.86
C ASP A 588 30.84 -2.30 10.67
N ILE A 589 31.36 -1.07 10.58
CA ILE A 589 31.03 -0.16 9.47
C ILE A 589 31.42 -0.77 8.12
N ASP A 590 32.44 -1.61 8.10
CA ASP A 590 32.91 -2.31 6.89
C ASP A 590 31.94 -3.39 6.39
N ASP A 591 30.96 -3.81 7.19
CA ASP A 591 29.91 -4.74 6.78
C ASP A 591 28.87 -4.08 5.87
N TYR A 592 28.82 -2.75 5.86
CA TYR A 592 27.89 -1.99 5.03
C TYR A 592 28.50 -1.69 3.66
N PRO A 593 27.84 -2.07 2.54
CA PRO A 593 28.40 -1.94 1.19
C PRO A 593 28.36 -0.49 0.66
N LEU A 594 28.88 0.45 1.45
CA LEU A 594 28.94 1.88 1.16
C LEU A 594 30.13 2.23 0.26
N ALA A 595 29.91 2.93 -0.83
CA ALA A 595 30.98 3.57 -1.57
C ALA A 595 31.50 4.81 -0.79
N LYS A 596 32.75 5.18 -1.03
CA LYS A 596 33.43 6.28 -0.31
C LYS A 596 32.67 7.60 -0.31
N ASP A 597 32.04 7.94 -1.42
CA ASP A 597 31.23 9.15 -1.59
C ASP A 597 29.99 9.14 -0.70
N ALA A 598 29.31 8.01 -0.64
CA ALA A 598 28.12 7.80 0.20
C ALA A 598 28.48 7.83 1.69
N LEU A 599 29.57 7.14 2.08
CA LEU A 599 30.07 7.15 3.45
C LEU A 599 30.48 8.56 3.89
N SER A 600 31.24 9.27 3.06
CA SER A 600 31.67 10.65 3.37
C SER A 600 30.47 11.59 3.58
N LYS A 601 29.41 11.42 2.82
CA LYS A 601 28.19 12.22 2.99
C LYS A 601 27.49 11.91 4.32
N LEU A 602 27.45 10.66 4.72
CA LEU A 602 26.87 10.26 6.02
C LEU A 602 27.70 10.80 7.18
N VAL A 603 29.04 10.65 7.13
CA VAL A 603 29.95 11.17 8.16
C VAL A 603 29.74 12.66 8.36
N ASN A 604 29.80 13.44 7.26
CA ASN A 604 29.62 14.90 7.34
C ASN A 604 28.27 15.27 7.97
N LYS A 605 27.19 14.51 7.66
CA LYS A 605 25.86 14.82 8.14
C LYS A 605 25.66 14.46 9.62
N VAL A 606 26.23 13.35 10.06
CA VAL A 606 26.21 12.91 11.48
C VAL A 606 26.99 13.91 12.33
N VAL A 607 28.22 14.28 11.92
CA VAL A 607 29.05 15.25 12.63
C VAL A 607 28.37 16.62 12.69
N GLU A 608 27.85 17.15 11.57
CA GLU A 608 27.08 18.41 11.53
C GLU A 608 25.91 18.40 12.56
N HIS A 609 25.22 17.26 12.68
CA HIS A 609 24.11 17.15 13.62
C HIS A 609 24.58 17.20 15.07
N VAL A 610 25.60 16.41 15.42
CA VAL A 610 26.13 16.36 16.80
C VAL A 610 26.77 17.69 17.21
N ASP A 611 27.50 18.34 16.32
CA ASP A 611 28.07 19.67 16.57
C ASP A 611 26.99 20.73 16.87
N SER A 612 25.80 20.59 16.27
CA SER A 612 24.69 21.52 16.43
C SER A 612 23.78 21.20 17.62
N SER A 613 23.46 19.92 17.82
CA SER A 613 22.46 19.46 18.82
C SER A 613 23.07 18.96 20.12
N GLY A 614 24.36 18.58 20.10
CA GLY A 614 25.08 18.00 21.25
C GLY A 614 24.76 16.52 21.48
N ASN A 615 23.93 15.90 20.65
CA ASN A 615 23.58 14.48 20.74
C ASN A 615 23.24 13.88 19.37
N LEU A 616 23.19 12.53 19.29
CA LEU A 616 22.78 11.80 18.09
C LEU A 616 21.52 10.99 18.38
N PRO A 617 20.39 11.27 17.69
CA PRO A 617 19.21 10.44 17.84
C PRO A 617 19.43 9.08 17.17
N ASP A 618 19.19 8.03 17.97
CA ASP A 618 19.36 6.64 17.59
C ASP A 618 18.19 5.78 18.11
N GLU A 619 18.38 4.46 18.21
CA GLU A 619 17.37 3.55 18.74
C GLU A 619 17.18 3.66 20.27
N ARG A 620 18.10 4.32 20.99
CA ARG A 620 18.08 4.52 22.45
C ARG A 620 17.77 5.96 22.85
N HIS A 621 17.91 6.91 21.94
CA HIS A 621 17.73 8.33 22.20
C HIS A 621 16.68 8.93 21.26
N LEU A 622 15.58 9.39 21.84
CA LEU A 622 14.57 10.21 21.16
C LEU A 622 14.83 11.69 21.47
N ASP A 623 15.34 12.43 20.51
CA ASP A 623 15.60 13.86 20.65
C ASP A 623 14.38 14.66 20.26
N VAL A 624 13.93 15.56 21.16
CA VAL A 624 12.81 16.44 20.91
C VAL A 624 13.32 17.86 20.68
N GLU A 625 13.26 18.34 19.45
CA GLU A 625 13.71 19.68 19.10
C GLU A 625 12.55 20.64 18.81
N THR A 626 12.73 21.91 19.17
CA THR A 626 11.82 23.00 18.85
C THR A 626 12.31 23.76 17.64
N ARG A 627 11.50 23.79 16.57
CA ARG A 627 11.71 24.64 15.38
C ARG A 627 10.64 25.71 15.32
N LYS A 628 10.83 26.72 14.46
CA LYS A 628 9.99 27.92 14.39
C LYS A 628 8.48 27.64 14.43
N ASP A 629 8.04 26.63 13.68
CA ASP A 629 6.61 26.33 13.50
C ASP A 629 6.25 24.89 13.87
N ALA A 630 7.17 24.10 14.47
CA ALA A 630 6.95 22.69 14.75
C ALA A 630 7.81 22.16 15.90
N ILE A 631 7.30 21.17 16.60
CA ILE A 631 8.08 20.27 17.45
C ILE A 631 8.44 19.04 16.62
N ILE A 632 9.71 18.65 16.60
CA ILE A 632 10.17 17.47 15.89
C ILE A 632 10.69 16.46 16.91
N VAL A 633 10.18 15.24 16.84
CA VAL A 633 10.68 14.10 17.60
C VAL A 633 11.50 13.24 16.64
N HIS A 634 12.79 13.13 16.87
CA HIS A 634 13.64 12.18 16.20
C HIS A 634 13.46 10.81 16.82
N SER A 635 13.09 9.82 16.03
CA SER A 635 12.75 8.48 16.50
C SER A 635 13.13 7.45 15.45
N CYS A 636 14.20 6.71 15.68
CA CYS A 636 14.68 5.62 14.81
C CYS A 636 13.89 4.32 15.04
N HIS A 637 12.54 4.37 14.97
CA HIS A 637 11.68 3.22 15.28
C HIS A 637 10.80 2.79 14.11
N GLY A 638 11.01 3.36 12.92
CA GLY A 638 10.33 2.93 11.71
C GLY A 638 8.95 3.55 11.50
N SER A 639 8.39 3.27 10.33
CA SER A 639 7.18 3.99 9.88
C SER A 639 5.96 3.75 10.76
N ARG A 640 5.69 2.49 11.14
CA ARG A 640 4.45 2.12 11.84
C ARG A 640 4.43 2.55 13.30
N ILE A 641 5.55 2.42 14.01
CA ILE A 641 5.69 2.91 15.40
C ILE A 641 5.58 4.43 15.41
N ASN A 642 6.29 5.11 14.51
CA ASN A 642 6.22 6.58 14.42
C ASN A 642 4.83 7.08 14.05
N GLU A 643 4.09 6.40 13.17
CA GLU A 643 2.69 6.73 12.85
C GLU A 643 1.79 6.57 14.10
N THR A 644 2.00 5.49 14.88
CA THR A 644 1.24 5.26 16.12
C THR A 644 1.52 6.35 17.16
N LEU A 645 2.79 6.66 17.41
CA LEU A 645 3.20 7.77 18.28
C LEU A 645 2.66 9.10 17.81
N ALA A 646 2.68 9.37 16.50
CA ALA A 646 2.18 10.59 15.91
C ALA A 646 0.68 10.81 16.19
N HIS A 647 -0.13 9.76 16.03
CA HIS A 647 -1.55 9.81 16.37
C HIS A 647 -1.77 10.00 17.87
N TYR A 648 -0.99 9.35 18.71
CA TYR A 648 -1.02 9.54 20.15
C TYR A 648 -0.67 11.00 20.52
N LEU A 649 0.47 11.50 20.04
CA LEU A 649 0.92 12.86 20.32
C LEU A 649 -0.03 13.93 19.76
N GLN A 650 -0.65 13.67 18.59
CA GLN A 650 -1.69 14.54 18.01
C GLN A 650 -2.93 14.59 18.90
N ALA A 651 -3.35 13.45 19.46
CA ALA A 651 -4.45 13.38 20.40
C ALA A 651 -4.16 14.20 21.67
N MET A 652 -2.97 14.03 22.26
CA MET A 652 -2.54 14.79 23.43
C MET A 652 -2.42 16.28 23.13
N ALA A 653 -1.84 16.65 21.99
CA ALA A 653 -1.69 18.04 21.59
C ALA A 653 -3.04 18.75 21.34
N SER A 654 -4.07 18.02 20.93
CA SER A 654 -5.42 18.57 20.77
C SER A 654 -6.05 19.06 22.08
N THR A 655 -5.52 18.60 23.23
CA THR A 655 -5.99 19.06 24.54
C THR A 655 -5.51 20.48 24.88
N ILE A 656 -4.47 20.98 24.20
CA ILE A 656 -3.91 22.33 24.44
C ILE A 656 -4.77 23.39 23.75
N ASP A 657 -5.07 23.22 22.46
CA ASP A 657 -5.74 24.24 21.63
C ASP A 657 -7.16 23.84 21.18
N GLY A 658 -7.65 22.66 21.56
CA GLY A 658 -8.95 22.15 21.14
C GLY A 658 -9.03 21.80 19.63
N ARG A 659 -7.92 21.89 18.87
CA ARG A 659 -7.83 21.63 17.43
C ARG A 659 -6.87 20.50 17.15
N MET A 660 -7.19 19.69 16.16
CA MET A 660 -6.24 18.71 15.63
C MET A 660 -5.17 19.44 14.81
N GLY A 661 -3.94 19.46 15.32
CA GLY A 661 -2.80 20.03 14.63
C GLY A 661 -2.36 19.21 13.42
N ARG A 662 -1.49 19.77 12.62
CA ARG A 662 -0.87 19.07 11.50
C ARG A 662 0.28 18.21 12.01
N VAL A 663 0.29 16.93 11.62
CA VAL A 663 1.39 16.00 11.91
C VAL A 663 1.93 15.43 10.60
N LEU A 664 3.26 15.38 10.49
CA LEU A 664 3.98 14.74 9.40
C LEU A 664 4.89 13.68 10.00
N VAL A 665 4.92 12.51 9.37
CA VAL A 665 5.66 11.34 9.88
C VAL A 665 6.56 10.79 8.78
N ASP A 666 7.77 10.44 9.15
CA ASP A 666 8.67 9.62 8.35
C ASP A 666 9.28 8.51 9.25
N PRO A 667 10.06 7.55 8.72
CA PRO A 667 10.61 6.45 9.52
C PRO A 667 11.50 6.86 10.69
N TYR A 668 12.00 8.10 10.66
CA TYR A 668 13.01 8.62 11.58
C TYR A 668 12.56 9.85 12.36
N ARG A 669 11.36 10.42 12.02
CA ARG A 669 10.90 11.69 12.63
C ARG A 669 9.39 11.81 12.66
N ILE A 670 8.92 12.54 13.68
CA ILE A 670 7.53 13.00 13.81
C ILE A 670 7.56 14.52 13.96
N SER A 671 6.93 15.23 13.05
CA SER A 671 6.82 16.71 13.10
C SER A 671 5.40 17.11 13.47
N ILE A 672 5.23 17.88 14.54
CA ILE A 672 3.94 18.26 15.10
C ILE A 672 3.81 19.77 15.08
N GLN A 673 2.77 20.27 14.41
CA GLN A 673 2.46 21.71 14.28
C GLN A 673 1.16 22.01 15.01
N VAL A 674 1.28 22.44 16.26
CA VAL A 674 0.15 22.87 17.13
C VAL A 674 0.55 24.15 17.86
N PRO A 675 -0.25 25.22 17.81
CA PRO A 675 0.00 26.44 18.58
C PRO A 675 0.09 26.14 20.07
N GLY A 676 1.10 26.68 20.74
CA GLY A 676 1.32 26.51 22.19
C GLY A 676 1.94 25.17 22.60
N LEU A 677 2.18 24.24 21.69
CA LEU A 677 2.90 23.01 21.97
C LEU A 677 4.38 23.30 22.24
N THR A 678 4.94 22.69 23.27
CA THR A 678 6.35 22.81 23.63
C THR A 678 7.02 21.43 23.65
N ALA A 679 8.35 21.38 23.52
CA ALA A 679 9.10 20.13 23.66
C ALA A 679 8.88 19.47 25.03
N LYS A 680 8.77 20.26 26.11
CA LYS A 680 8.47 19.76 27.47
C LYS A 680 7.16 18.98 27.55
N HIS A 681 6.10 19.43 26.85
CA HIS A 681 4.84 18.70 26.79
C HIS A 681 5.07 17.31 26.16
N VAL A 682 5.79 17.25 25.02
CA VAL A 682 6.03 16.00 24.31
C VAL A 682 6.88 15.04 25.15
N VAL A 683 7.98 15.54 25.75
CA VAL A 683 8.81 14.73 26.65
C VAL A 683 7.99 14.19 27.82
N GLY A 684 7.18 15.03 28.48
CA GLY A 684 6.32 14.61 29.59
C GLY A 684 5.32 13.53 29.16
N TRP A 685 4.64 13.70 28.03
CA TRP A 685 3.67 12.70 27.57
C TRP A 685 4.32 11.36 27.22
N LEU A 686 5.51 11.35 26.62
CA LEU A 686 6.20 10.10 26.31
C LEU A 686 6.71 9.39 27.57
N SER A 687 7.12 10.14 28.61
CA SER A 687 7.66 9.58 29.84
C SER A 687 6.59 9.17 30.86
N GLU A 688 5.45 9.86 30.91
CA GLU A 688 4.45 9.71 31.98
C GLU A 688 3.20 8.92 31.57
N THR A 689 2.99 8.67 30.26
CA THR A 689 1.79 7.94 29.79
C THR A 689 1.85 6.48 30.18
N ASN A 690 0.76 5.98 30.81
CA ASN A 690 0.61 4.54 30.98
C ASN A 690 0.45 3.88 29.60
N PRO A 691 1.41 3.04 29.16
CA PRO A 691 1.41 2.42 27.83
C PRO A 691 0.14 1.61 27.53
N GLU A 692 -0.45 0.99 28.53
CA GLU A 692 -1.67 0.18 28.40
C GLU A 692 -2.91 1.01 27.98
N ASN A 693 -2.88 2.33 28.17
CA ASN A 693 -3.95 3.22 27.75
C ASN A 693 -3.89 3.58 26.26
N LEU A 694 -2.77 3.33 25.60
CA LEU A 694 -2.56 3.70 24.19
C LEU A 694 -3.65 3.17 23.24
N PRO A 695 -4.03 1.88 23.26
CA PRO A 695 -5.09 1.37 22.39
C PRO A 695 -6.42 2.09 22.60
N THR A 696 -6.75 2.41 23.85
CA THR A 696 -8.00 3.10 24.20
C THR A 696 -7.98 4.54 23.70
N ILE A 697 -6.88 5.27 23.89
CA ILE A 697 -6.72 6.64 23.39
C ILE A 697 -6.89 6.67 21.88
N LEU A 698 -6.23 5.78 21.17
CA LEU A 698 -6.31 5.68 19.70
C LEU A 698 -7.74 5.34 19.23
N ARG A 699 -8.43 4.40 19.88
CA ARG A 699 -9.82 4.04 19.55
C ARG A 699 -10.81 5.20 19.74
N VAL A 700 -10.56 6.08 20.67
CA VAL A 700 -11.42 7.26 20.96
C VAL A 700 -11.11 8.41 19.98
N THR A 701 -9.85 8.64 19.65
CA THR A 701 -9.42 9.85 18.92
C THR A 701 -9.43 9.68 17.40
N ILE A 702 -9.06 8.50 16.90
CA ILE A 702 -8.98 8.20 15.45
C ILE A 702 -10.33 8.22 14.71
N PRO A 703 -11.50 7.87 15.31
CA PRO A 703 -12.79 7.93 14.62
C PRO A 703 -13.12 9.26 13.93
N ASN A 704 -12.52 10.34 14.38
CA ASN A 704 -12.66 11.66 13.78
C ASN A 704 -11.73 11.91 12.57
N GLY A 705 -10.79 10.99 12.30
CA GLY A 705 -9.78 11.12 11.27
C GLY A 705 -10.28 10.80 9.85
N ARG A 706 -9.70 11.48 8.84
CA ARG A 706 -10.03 11.24 7.41
C ARG A 706 -9.66 9.83 6.97
N GLN A 707 -8.56 9.28 7.47
CA GLN A 707 -8.04 7.96 7.09
C GLN A 707 -9.00 6.84 7.50
N LEU A 708 -9.56 6.87 8.72
CA LEU A 708 -10.52 5.88 9.16
C LEU A 708 -11.82 5.93 8.37
N ARG A 709 -12.30 7.14 8.04
CA ARG A 709 -13.53 7.28 7.24
C ARG A 709 -13.41 6.59 5.89
N TRP A 710 -12.25 6.66 5.27
CA TRP A 710 -11.97 5.95 4.02
C TRP A 710 -12.02 4.43 4.19
N ARG A 711 -11.38 3.88 5.26
CA ARG A 711 -11.44 2.45 5.56
C ARG A 711 -12.87 2.00 5.89
N LEU A 712 -13.60 2.81 6.63
CA LEU A 712 -15.00 2.52 6.93
C LEU A 712 -15.86 2.43 5.67
N VAL A 713 -15.63 3.28 4.65
CA VAL A 713 -16.30 3.16 3.35
C VAL A 713 -15.97 1.82 2.68
N GLN A 714 -14.72 1.41 2.71
CA GLN A 714 -14.31 0.10 2.15
C GLN A 714 -14.99 -1.05 2.88
N VAL A 715 -14.99 -1.03 4.21
CA VAL A 715 -15.69 -2.03 5.04
C VAL A 715 -17.19 -2.01 4.75
N CYS A 716 -17.81 -0.84 4.67
CA CYS A 716 -19.23 -0.70 4.34
C CYS A 716 -19.59 -1.24 2.95
N LYS A 717 -18.68 -1.13 1.96
CA LYS A 717 -18.88 -1.75 0.65
C LYS A 717 -18.86 -3.28 0.77
N VAL A 718 -17.83 -3.84 1.40
CA VAL A 718 -17.71 -5.31 1.56
C VAL A 718 -18.81 -5.88 2.45
N MET A 719 -19.28 -5.16 3.46
CA MET A 719 -20.40 -5.56 4.31
C MET A 719 -21.79 -5.27 3.70
N GLY A 720 -21.85 -4.84 2.42
CA GLY A 720 -23.08 -4.60 1.67
C GLY A 720 -23.92 -3.40 2.13
N VAL A 721 -23.37 -2.54 2.98
CA VAL A 721 -23.99 -1.28 3.42
C VAL A 721 -24.01 -0.26 2.28
N LEU A 722 -22.92 -0.18 1.53
CA LEU A 722 -22.79 0.63 0.34
C LEU A 722 -22.70 -0.27 -0.89
N ARG A 723 -23.24 0.18 -2.01
CA ARG A 723 -23.07 -0.52 -3.30
C ARG A 723 -21.64 -0.31 -3.81
N SER A 724 -21.10 -1.32 -4.48
CA SER A 724 -19.88 -1.18 -5.27
C SER A 724 -20.09 -0.09 -6.33
N GLY A 725 -19.10 0.77 -6.57
CA GLY A 725 -19.21 1.88 -7.52
C GLY A 725 -19.90 3.15 -7.00
N VAL A 726 -20.39 3.20 -5.75
CA VAL A 726 -20.83 4.46 -5.15
C VAL A 726 -19.64 5.39 -4.99
N ASP A 727 -19.77 6.59 -5.56
CA ASP A 727 -18.79 7.66 -5.40
C ASP A 727 -18.67 8.08 -3.92
N PRO A 728 -17.52 7.88 -3.27
CA PRO A 728 -17.36 8.22 -1.86
C PRO A 728 -17.59 9.68 -1.52
N ARG A 729 -17.51 10.58 -2.53
CA ARG A 729 -17.72 12.02 -2.35
C ARG A 729 -19.19 12.38 -2.18
N LYS A 730 -20.08 11.58 -2.79
CA LYS A 730 -21.53 11.73 -2.66
C LYS A 730 -22.07 11.11 -1.38
N VAL A 731 -21.21 10.43 -0.63
CA VAL A 731 -21.55 9.76 0.61
C VAL A 731 -21.28 10.70 1.79
N ASN A 732 -22.26 10.87 2.65
CA ASN A 732 -22.05 11.59 3.92
C ASN A 732 -21.20 10.74 4.87
N LEU A 733 -19.87 10.87 4.75
CA LEU A 733 -18.89 10.09 5.54
C LEU A 733 -19.06 10.32 7.05
N ASN A 734 -19.42 11.53 7.46
CA ASN A 734 -19.69 11.83 8.87
C ASN A 734 -20.94 11.10 9.36
N GLY A 735 -22.00 11.10 8.57
CA GLY A 735 -23.24 10.41 8.89
C GLY A 735 -23.03 8.88 8.99
N ILE A 736 -22.22 8.30 8.11
CA ILE A 736 -21.85 6.86 8.19
C ILE A 736 -21.05 6.61 9.47
N ALA A 737 -20.00 7.39 9.74
CA ALA A 737 -19.17 7.20 10.93
C ALA A 737 -19.99 7.28 12.22
N GLN A 738 -20.92 8.23 12.29
CA GLN A 738 -21.82 8.39 13.44
C GLN A 738 -22.81 7.22 13.59
N ARG A 739 -23.38 6.77 12.45
CA ARG A 739 -24.39 5.69 12.45
C ARG A 739 -23.80 4.33 12.83
N TYR A 740 -22.55 4.08 12.44
CA TYR A 740 -21.87 2.80 12.70
C TYR A 740 -20.84 2.89 13.85
N LYS A 741 -20.85 4.01 14.60
CA LYS A 741 -20.08 4.11 15.84
C LYS A 741 -20.49 2.96 16.78
N ASP A 742 -19.52 2.40 17.46
CA ASP A 742 -19.71 1.27 18.41
C ASP A 742 -20.33 0.01 17.77
N THR A 743 -20.15 -0.21 16.47
CA THR A 743 -20.60 -1.40 15.76
C THR A 743 -19.41 -2.22 15.26
N PRO A 744 -19.59 -3.53 14.97
CA PRO A 744 -18.54 -4.37 14.38
C PRO A 744 -17.95 -3.83 13.06
N LEU A 745 -18.69 -2.97 12.33
CA LEU A 745 -18.16 -2.31 11.12
C LEU A 745 -17.10 -1.27 11.45
N MET A 746 -17.32 -0.48 12.50
CA MET A 746 -16.36 0.51 12.97
C MET A 746 -15.12 -0.18 13.56
N GLU A 747 -15.32 -1.24 14.34
CA GLU A 747 -14.22 -2.05 14.88
C GLU A 747 -13.38 -2.64 13.75
N GLU A 748 -14.01 -3.21 12.71
CA GLU A 748 -13.33 -3.76 11.55
C GLU A 748 -12.52 -2.69 10.80
N ALA A 749 -13.05 -1.47 10.66
CA ALA A 749 -12.36 -0.36 10.02
C ALA A 749 -11.15 0.12 10.85
N LEU A 750 -11.28 0.14 12.18
CA LEU A 750 -10.20 0.45 13.10
C LEU A 750 -9.11 -0.62 13.08
N ASP A 751 -9.48 -1.90 13.21
CA ASP A 751 -8.55 -3.01 13.19
C ASP A 751 -7.79 -3.08 11.85
N LYS A 752 -8.47 -2.76 10.74
CA LYS A 752 -7.85 -2.64 9.41
C LYS A 752 -6.85 -1.50 9.36
N LEU A 753 -7.22 -0.32 9.88
CA LEU A 753 -6.31 0.83 9.93
C LEU A 753 -5.08 0.54 10.79
N PHE A 754 -5.28 -0.06 11.96
CA PHE A 754 -4.19 -0.42 12.88
C PHE A 754 -3.23 -1.41 12.23
N SER A 755 -3.74 -2.51 11.66
CA SER A 755 -2.89 -3.52 11.03
C SER A 755 -2.13 -3.04 9.79
N GLU A 756 -2.72 -2.12 9.00
CA GLU A 756 -2.10 -1.61 7.78
C GLU A 756 -1.04 -0.53 8.06
N ARG A 757 -1.26 0.32 9.07
CA ARG A 757 -0.49 1.55 9.25
C ARG A 757 0.23 1.70 10.58
N MET A 758 -0.19 0.99 11.59
CA MET A 758 0.28 1.17 12.95
C MET A 758 0.94 -0.08 13.50
N ASP A 759 1.76 0.13 14.51
CA ASP A 759 2.33 -0.92 15.36
C ASP A 759 2.06 -0.53 16.81
N ILE A 760 0.91 -0.97 17.32
CA ILE A 760 0.48 -0.62 18.68
C ILE A 760 1.33 -1.34 19.71
N GLU A 761 1.60 -2.64 19.51
CA GLU A 761 2.39 -3.47 20.43
C GLU A 761 3.83 -2.95 20.52
N GLY A 762 4.49 -2.75 19.37
CA GLY A 762 5.84 -2.18 19.34
C GLY A 762 5.92 -0.77 19.92
N THR A 763 4.82 0.01 19.86
CA THR A 763 4.76 1.34 20.50
C THR A 763 4.57 1.24 22.02
N ILE A 764 3.78 0.28 22.49
CA ILE A 764 3.64 -0.01 23.93
C ILE A 764 5.00 -0.43 24.49
N ASP A 765 5.70 -1.33 23.81
CA ASP A 765 7.05 -1.76 24.21
C ASP A 765 8.04 -0.59 24.26
N LEU A 766 7.98 0.32 23.28
CA LEU A 766 8.79 1.53 23.27
C LEU A 766 8.48 2.45 24.46
N LEU A 767 7.21 2.67 24.77
CA LEU A 767 6.81 3.49 25.93
C LEU A 767 7.25 2.85 27.25
N HIS A 768 7.18 1.53 27.38
CA HIS A 768 7.75 0.82 28.53
C HIS A 768 9.27 1.01 28.61
N ALA A 769 9.99 0.87 27.48
CA ALA A 769 11.42 1.08 27.44
C ALA A 769 11.83 2.51 27.84
N ILE A 770 11.01 3.52 27.50
CA ILE A 770 11.21 4.91 27.94
C ILE A 770 11.02 5.02 29.48
N GLN A 771 9.98 4.43 30.03
CA GLN A 771 9.72 4.47 31.47
C GLN A 771 10.73 3.70 32.30
N ASP A 772 11.23 2.60 31.77
CA ASP A 772 12.29 1.80 32.39
C ASP A 772 13.69 2.46 32.28
N GLY A 773 13.81 3.60 31.59
CA GLY A 773 15.07 4.31 31.34
C GLY A 773 15.99 3.63 30.32
N ASN A 774 15.48 2.63 29.60
CA ASN A 774 16.19 1.94 28.51
C ASN A 774 16.27 2.76 27.23
N VAL A 775 15.30 3.65 27.05
CA VAL A 775 15.24 4.65 25.98
C VAL A 775 15.10 6.03 26.62
N ILE A 776 15.98 6.93 26.25
CA ILE A 776 16.05 8.29 26.80
C ILE A 776 15.28 9.23 25.89
N VAL A 777 14.45 10.10 26.48
CA VAL A 777 13.72 11.14 25.76
C VAL A 777 14.11 12.49 26.33
N GLU A 778 14.74 13.32 25.50
CA GLU A 778 15.24 14.63 25.96
C GLU A 778 14.98 15.75 24.98
N GLN A 779 14.87 16.98 25.51
CA GLN A 779 14.84 18.18 24.68
C GLN A 779 16.26 18.54 24.27
N ARG A 780 16.47 18.73 22.95
CA ARG A 780 17.76 19.08 22.36
C ARG A 780 17.65 20.31 21.44
N ALA A 781 18.78 20.89 21.13
CA ALA A 781 18.89 21.97 20.14
C ALA A 781 18.64 21.40 18.72
N PRO A 782 18.13 22.19 17.78
CA PRO A 782 17.97 21.78 16.39
C PRO A 782 19.26 21.34 15.74
N GLY A 783 19.32 20.15 15.18
CA GLY A 783 20.48 19.58 14.53
C GLY A 783 20.40 19.45 13.02
N GLY A 784 21.52 19.01 12.41
CA GLY A 784 21.69 18.89 10.95
C GLY A 784 20.86 17.79 10.28
N LEU A 785 20.36 16.75 11.02
CA LEU A 785 19.50 15.71 10.45
C LEU A 785 18.15 16.25 9.92
N GLY A 786 17.80 17.46 10.31
CA GLY A 786 16.78 18.24 9.64
C GLY A 786 15.35 17.76 9.82
N VAL A 787 14.52 18.23 8.91
CA VAL A 787 13.12 17.89 8.79
C VAL A 787 12.97 16.85 7.70
N SER A 788 12.04 16.14 7.47
CA SER A 788 11.81 15.08 6.49
C SER A 788 12.54 15.19 5.15
N PRO A 789 13.12 14.14 4.60
CA PRO A 789 13.83 14.16 3.31
C PRO A 789 12.89 14.57 2.17
N ARG A 790 13.48 15.23 1.16
CA ARG A 790 12.76 15.75 -0.01
C ARG A 790 13.11 15.05 -1.31
N SER A 791 13.93 14.01 -1.28
CA SER A 791 14.51 13.37 -2.46
C SER A 791 13.52 12.93 -3.53
N GLU A 792 12.35 12.41 -3.15
CA GLU A 792 11.29 12.11 -4.12
C GLU A 792 10.70 13.38 -4.74
N ARG A 793 10.58 14.46 -3.96
CA ARG A 793 10.09 15.74 -4.48
C ARG A 793 11.08 16.38 -5.44
N ASP A 794 12.37 16.22 -5.18
CA ASP A 794 13.44 16.74 -6.03
C ASP A 794 13.49 16.06 -7.39
N MET A 795 13.08 14.79 -7.45
CA MET A 795 12.95 14.03 -8.71
C MET A 795 11.64 14.28 -9.44
N GLN A 796 10.64 14.87 -8.79
CA GLN A 796 9.37 15.18 -9.44
C GLN A 796 9.58 16.18 -10.59
N LEU A 797 8.81 15.99 -11.65
CA LEU A 797 8.71 16.98 -12.71
C LEU A 797 8.24 18.30 -12.10
N PRO A 798 8.70 19.44 -12.61
CA PRO A 798 8.28 20.73 -12.10
C PRO A 798 6.76 20.78 -12.08
N ASP A 799 6.21 21.09 -10.92
CA ASP A 799 4.82 21.48 -10.86
C ASP A 799 4.66 22.76 -11.69
N TRP A 800 3.96 22.62 -12.82
CA TRP A 800 3.71 23.76 -13.68
C TRP A 800 3.03 24.90 -12.94
N SER A 801 2.33 24.59 -11.86
CA SER A 801 1.79 25.58 -10.94
C SER A 801 2.90 26.47 -10.34
N ASN A 802 4.08 25.93 -10.04
CA ASN A 802 5.19 26.71 -9.50
C ASN A 802 5.86 27.60 -10.54
N VAL A 803 6.04 27.11 -11.78
CA VAL A 803 6.55 27.94 -12.89
C VAL A 803 5.52 28.99 -13.28
N GLU A 804 4.25 28.61 -13.31
CA GLU A 804 3.14 29.52 -13.61
C GLU A 804 2.88 30.47 -12.45
N VAL A 805 2.95 30.00 -11.20
CA VAL A 805 2.94 30.83 -9.99
C VAL A 805 4.13 31.81 -10.00
N ARG A 806 5.32 31.37 -10.41
CA ARG A 806 6.49 32.22 -10.53
C ARG A 806 6.30 33.28 -11.63
N LYS A 807 5.84 32.88 -12.83
CA LYS A 807 5.52 33.82 -13.92
C LYS A 807 4.37 34.77 -13.54
N ARG A 808 3.36 34.27 -12.84
CA ARG A 808 2.25 35.10 -12.32
C ARG A 808 2.71 36.00 -11.19
N LEU A 809 3.58 35.49 -10.30
CA LEU A 809 4.20 36.29 -9.25
C LEU A 809 5.05 37.40 -9.88
N GLU A 810 5.89 37.06 -10.87
CA GLU A 810 6.66 38.03 -11.66
C GLU A 810 5.74 39.03 -12.37
N SER A 811 4.71 38.55 -13.07
CA SER A 811 3.73 39.42 -13.73
C SER A 811 2.96 40.29 -12.73
N ARG A 812 2.59 39.74 -11.58
CA ARG A 812 1.94 40.50 -10.50
C ARG A 812 2.90 41.55 -9.93
N LEU A 813 4.13 41.15 -9.61
CA LEU A 813 5.14 42.07 -9.10
C LEU A 813 5.45 43.17 -10.12
N MET A 814 5.58 42.83 -11.41
CA MET A 814 5.79 43.82 -12.49
C MET A 814 4.63 44.77 -12.66
N ASN A 815 3.40 44.34 -12.34
CA ASN A 815 2.21 45.17 -12.38
C ASN A 815 1.91 45.93 -11.08
N GLU A 816 2.60 45.58 -9.95
CA GLU A 816 2.44 46.32 -8.69
C GLU A 816 2.86 47.81 -8.89
N ARG A 817 2.17 48.68 -8.19
CA ARG A 817 2.50 50.07 -8.12
C ARG A 817 3.39 50.35 -6.94
N ILE A 818 4.45 51.06 -7.21
CA ILE A 818 5.35 51.58 -6.18
C ILE A 818 5.26 53.12 -6.16
N ALA A 819 5.41 53.69 -4.98
CA ALA A 819 5.45 55.12 -4.76
C ALA A 819 6.92 55.56 -4.65
N MET A 820 7.34 56.46 -5.50
CA MET A 820 8.69 57.11 -5.42
C MET A 820 8.53 58.50 -4.86
N ILE A 821 9.20 58.73 -3.77
CA ILE A 821 9.16 60.01 -3.06
C ILE A 821 10.50 60.73 -3.27
N CYS A 822 10.47 61.94 -3.80
CA CYS A 822 11.68 62.76 -3.90
C CYS A 822 12.07 63.25 -2.51
N LEU A 823 13.27 62.94 -2.03
CA LEU A 823 13.74 63.34 -0.69
C LEU A 823 13.97 64.85 -0.57
N ARG A 824 14.10 65.60 -1.70
CA ARG A 824 14.29 67.05 -1.70
C ARG A 824 12.97 67.85 -1.69
N CYS A 825 12.09 67.58 -2.64
CA CYS A 825 10.82 68.35 -2.78
C CYS A 825 9.59 67.61 -2.30
N LYS A 826 9.74 66.36 -1.79
CA LYS A 826 8.65 65.43 -1.32
C LYS A 826 7.57 65.13 -2.34
N SER A 827 7.83 65.41 -3.62
CA SER A 827 6.91 65.02 -4.69
C SER A 827 6.80 63.52 -4.78
N LEU A 828 5.59 63.01 -4.91
CA LEU A 828 5.23 61.63 -5.01
C LEU A 828 4.95 61.23 -6.48
N THR A 829 5.62 60.21 -6.96
CA THR A 829 5.41 59.66 -8.29
C THR A 829 5.01 58.18 -8.12
N ARG A 830 3.87 57.80 -8.70
CA ARG A 830 3.43 56.40 -8.69
C ARG A 830 3.70 55.75 -10.04
N VAL A 831 4.37 54.58 -10.00
CA VAL A 831 4.75 53.87 -11.22
C VAL A 831 4.60 52.38 -11.03
N ARG A 832 4.41 51.65 -12.14
CA ARG A 832 4.47 50.16 -12.10
C ARG A 832 5.90 49.71 -12.03
N VAL A 833 6.18 48.63 -11.31
CA VAL A 833 7.51 48.01 -11.20
C VAL A 833 8.10 47.72 -12.58
N ALA A 834 7.32 47.22 -13.53
CA ALA A 834 7.73 46.97 -14.92
C ALA A 834 8.28 48.22 -15.66
N ARG A 835 7.94 49.42 -15.22
CA ARG A 835 8.43 50.68 -15.81
C ARG A 835 9.53 51.35 -14.98
N PHE A 836 9.95 50.75 -13.88
CA PHE A 836 10.90 51.32 -12.94
C PHE A 836 12.25 51.59 -13.59
N GLU A 837 12.73 50.66 -14.43
CA GLU A 837 14.03 50.81 -15.12
C GLU A 837 13.99 51.86 -16.26
N SER A 838 12.83 52.09 -16.83
CA SER A 838 12.63 53.04 -17.93
C SER A 838 12.38 54.48 -17.48
N ILE A 839 12.33 54.74 -16.17
CA ILE A 839 12.02 56.06 -15.62
C ILE A 839 13.30 56.85 -15.43
N ASP A 840 13.25 58.14 -15.84
CA ASP A 840 14.34 59.08 -15.52
C ASP A 840 14.64 59.11 -14.01
N ARG A 841 15.89 58.94 -13.66
CA ARG A 841 16.32 58.93 -12.26
C ARG A 841 16.15 60.27 -11.60
N ALA A 842 16.00 61.35 -12.35
CA ALA A 842 15.78 62.69 -11.84
C ALA A 842 14.32 62.97 -11.49
N CYS A 843 14.09 63.74 -10.46
CA CYS A 843 12.75 64.19 -10.07
C CYS A 843 12.13 65.12 -11.13
N VAL A 844 10.96 64.79 -11.62
CA VAL A 844 10.28 65.62 -12.64
C VAL A 844 9.95 67.05 -12.16
N VAL A 845 9.93 67.29 -10.82
CA VAL A 845 9.63 68.61 -10.22
C VAL A 845 10.91 69.45 -9.94
N CYS A 846 11.93 68.81 -9.31
CA CYS A 846 13.10 69.56 -8.84
C CYS A 846 14.45 69.05 -9.37
N GLN A 847 14.44 68.06 -10.30
CA GLN A 847 15.62 67.46 -10.93
C GLN A 847 16.58 66.78 -9.96
N ALA A 848 16.20 66.58 -8.70
CA ALA A 848 17.04 65.86 -7.75
C ALA A 848 17.01 64.35 -8.03
N THR A 849 18.16 63.70 -7.86
CA THR A 849 18.29 62.21 -8.13
C THR A 849 17.98 61.33 -6.89
N MET A 850 17.95 61.91 -5.71
CA MET A 850 17.65 61.15 -4.49
C MET A 850 16.18 60.92 -4.32
N ARG A 851 15.73 59.64 -4.47
CA ARG A 851 14.37 59.20 -4.30
C ARG A 851 14.30 58.01 -3.37
N ALA A 852 13.30 57.93 -2.52
CA ALA A 852 12.92 56.75 -1.76
C ALA A 852 11.85 56.00 -2.50
N VAL A 853 11.84 54.69 -2.42
CA VAL A 853 10.82 53.84 -3.01
C VAL A 853 10.08 53.13 -1.89
N ALA A 854 8.76 53.18 -1.90
CA ALA A 854 7.91 52.52 -0.94
C ALA A 854 6.81 51.75 -1.67
N ARG A 855 6.26 50.74 -1.04
CA ARG A 855 5.10 50.03 -1.56
C ARG A 855 3.86 50.94 -1.40
N GLU A 856 3.01 51.00 -2.46
CA GLU A 856 1.77 51.77 -2.40
C GLU A 856 0.87 51.16 -1.32
N GLY A 857 0.44 51.97 -0.36
CA GLY A 857 -0.44 51.52 0.75
C GLY A 857 0.18 51.41 2.14
N LEU A 858 1.48 51.72 2.32
CA LEU A 858 2.01 52.04 3.64
C LEU A 858 1.55 53.45 4.03
N SER A 859 0.69 53.55 5.04
CA SER A 859 0.34 54.80 5.69
C SER A 859 1.61 55.45 6.31
N ASP A 860 1.65 56.75 6.31
CA ASP A 860 2.75 57.62 6.74
C ASP A 860 3.54 57.20 7.97
#